data_90961ff9acb3126905428872138428cd
#
_entry.id   90961ff9acb3126905428872138428cd
#
_cell.length_a   1.000
_cell.length_b   1.000
_cell.length_c   1.000
_cell.angle_alpha   90.00
_cell.angle_beta   90.00
_cell.angle_gamma   90.00
#
_symmetry.space_group_name_H-M   'P 1'
#
loop_
_entity.id
_entity.type
_entity.pdbx_description
1 polymer ?
#
loop_
_entity_poly.entity_id
_entity_poly.type
_entity_poly.pdbx_seq_one_letter_code
_entity_poly.pdbx_strand_id
1 'polypeptide(L)'
;MRKRFLLSAALLLGAAACLSAQGGRTFEMRWFTRDARADGVTDFHGETEWFDTDARVDALNRYAGFASRFWGDPQQDTPLFTDEEVRARLAAVKPQPVPAVRRQLALEEWQSCGYREGKEAAVATRWKAWTAGGGRIAGGVLRLDAGTTADLPLTPMDWRFRLRVNLREPDGELSVRLDDGAGHGVDIRAGELPSFEIYGDLSDGRIFLSSEGRTVREIAAADLRRVASLQITCLSGRAQIDGAALYAFVRQEDKPTQPYRTEMRFDEDFDAVPSMKGWQEPGYDDALWHAVRLPAPLGGERAAGESLYLRTKVSVGTFCKAVLRMETLDPAGEVWVNGIPAAVLRGRIPREIDVTEYLLPGRENTIAVRVKPFRAEESVFHAPSDKNVGWFLGRTQLVLTETPDRIDGCLVHTLALSEDEALQHHRIVLRNDTGFSRKGSLAVRYTPWFPSEGACAAEVERAVELRPRVDNPVDIDLRIPAPLCWSPSTPQLYKVEVVLKDAEGRPVDDFVTTTGIRLIEQRRGVLYVNGRPEVLGGGQNFGYRMPVEYAAVTIRCATDGMVMREVMMSKAMGNLLRIHVQSQMHESDGINDPRFAEYADQLGLFLIWQTAGWIREGEVWNVDIADFPAYMRLVYNHPSIVMWEASNHPNRFRRHDASDSQDYVRAIVSTITQVDSSRLVSPTSFWQHMHFATYDGSVDDKGEPLAPNPWLMHRMMTRGSQDSYAGYTHTWTELRKIPYPFAKSCLDAKDLCYFNFEHEESIGQPNWTLARKEPWFEVFSYERDYEKAGIGRFLEADEWKAGQAYQAFSAWESMKMQLLCGVSGFSWCSLESGPNMFTYEKPVVDPFCVPKLAFHANRMAFQRMWAGSDDVDTVYGPGDEIRPVIFNLDGARRVTLEVELQNEKGRTLERKVFKDVEVAAGRSVTRLAPFRFRNRSEGCRFIVYTLR
;
A
#
# COMPACT_ATOMS: atom_id res chain seq x y z
N MET A 1 33.62 4.31 1.48
CA MET A 1 32.66 4.45 2.58
C MET A 1 32.23 5.91 2.85
N ARG A 2 33.10 6.89 3.04
CA ARG A 2 32.67 8.29 3.33
C ARG A 2 31.80 8.98 2.27
N LYS A 3 31.92 8.66 0.98
CA LYS A 3 31.06 9.26 -0.07
C LYS A 3 29.64 8.69 -0.11
N ARG A 4 29.42 7.45 0.33
CA ARG A 4 28.06 6.88 0.44
C ARG A 4 27.29 7.44 1.64
N PHE A 5 27.99 7.75 2.73
CA PHE A 5 27.38 8.38 3.92
C PHE A 5 26.88 9.80 3.65
N LEU A 6 27.59 10.56 2.81
CA LEU A 6 27.17 11.94 2.46
C LEU A 6 25.97 11.96 1.51
N LEU A 7 25.83 10.96 0.64
CA LEU A 7 24.65 10.84 -0.24
C LEU A 7 23.37 10.44 0.55
N SER A 8 23.48 9.54 1.53
CA SER A 8 22.37 9.13 2.39
C SER A 8 21.89 10.26 3.30
N ALA A 9 22.82 11.05 3.85
CA ALA A 9 22.48 12.23 4.64
C ALA A 9 21.89 13.37 3.79
N ALA A 10 22.34 13.53 2.54
CA ALA A 10 21.80 14.54 1.63
C ALA A 10 20.39 14.18 1.12
N LEU A 11 20.09 12.90 0.93
CA LEU A 11 18.74 12.42 0.57
C LEU A 11 17.74 12.51 1.74
N LEU A 12 18.20 12.27 2.96
CA LEU A 12 17.40 12.51 4.18
C LEU A 12 17.14 14.01 4.40
N LEU A 13 18.15 14.86 4.13
CA LEU A 13 18.03 16.31 4.20
C LEU A 13 17.22 16.88 3.02
N GLY A 14 17.22 16.24 1.86
CA GLY A 14 16.45 16.68 0.69
C GLY A 14 14.93 16.55 0.91
N ALA A 15 14.46 15.46 1.50
CA ALA A 15 13.04 15.31 1.86
C ALA A 15 12.63 16.25 3.01
N ALA A 16 13.53 16.49 3.99
CA ALA A 16 13.31 17.47 5.04
C ALA A 16 13.41 18.92 4.50
N ALA A 17 14.28 19.18 3.52
CA ALA A 17 14.39 20.49 2.88
C ALA A 17 13.19 20.84 2.00
N CYS A 18 12.55 19.86 1.35
CA CYS A 18 11.27 20.08 0.68
C CYS A 18 10.14 20.42 1.67
N LEU A 19 10.17 19.92 2.90
CA LEU A 19 9.22 20.27 3.96
C LEU A 19 9.50 21.66 4.55
N SER A 20 10.74 22.17 4.49
CA SER A 20 11.14 23.44 5.08
C SER A 20 10.99 24.67 4.16
N ALA A 21 10.74 24.47 2.87
CA ALA A 21 10.78 25.57 1.89
C ALA A 21 9.58 26.54 1.92
N GLN A 22 8.49 26.22 2.68
CA GLN A 22 7.34 27.11 2.79
C GLN A 22 7.16 27.78 4.16
N GLY A 23 8.08 27.62 5.06
CA GLY A 23 8.13 28.11 6.44
C GLY A 23 7.05 29.10 6.85
N GLY A 24 5.89 28.61 7.30
CA GLY A 24 4.83 29.42 7.87
C GLY A 24 4.07 30.30 6.87
N ARG A 25 4.10 30.01 5.57
CA ARG A 25 3.31 30.74 4.57
C ARG A 25 2.05 29.98 4.16
N THR A 26 0.93 30.69 4.14
CA THR A 26 -0.37 30.20 3.66
C THR A 26 -1.04 31.27 2.79
N PHE A 27 -2.04 30.89 2.07
CA PHE A 27 -2.88 31.85 1.35
C PHE A 27 -4.35 31.41 1.35
N GLU A 28 -5.22 32.40 1.20
CA GLU A 28 -6.66 32.21 1.06
C GLU A 28 -7.16 33.03 -0.13
N MET A 29 -7.98 32.39 -0.96
CA MET A 29 -8.67 33.13 -2.02
C MET A 29 -9.80 33.96 -1.41
N ARG A 30 -9.89 35.21 -1.85
CA ARG A 30 -10.99 36.11 -1.49
C ARG A 30 -11.49 36.84 -2.73
N TRP A 31 -12.78 36.87 -2.90
CA TRP A 31 -13.41 37.55 -4.04
C TRP A 31 -13.96 38.91 -3.61
N PHE A 32 -13.28 39.95 -3.99
CA PHE A 32 -13.65 41.34 -3.67
C PHE A 32 -14.44 41.98 -4.78
N THR A 33 -15.57 41.37 -5.21
CA THR A 33 -16.46 42.02 -6.19
C THR A 33 -17.81 42.32 -5.55
N ARG A 34 -18.39 43.46 -5.85
CA ARG A 34 -19.75 43.79 -5.40
C ARG A 34 -20.79 42.92 -6.09
N ASP A 35 -20.51 42.51 -7.30
CA ASP A 35 -21.45 41.82 -8.16
C ASP A 35 -21.60 40.34 -7.77
N ALA A 36 -20.58 39.71 -7.23
CA ALA A 36 -20.65 38.31 -6.76
C ALA A 36 -21.76 38.09 -5.72
N ARG A 37 -21.99 39.07 -4.80
CA ARG A 37 -23.11 39.00 -3.85
C ARG A 37 -24.44 39.32 -4.50
N ALA A 38 -24.46 40.22 -5.47
CA ALA A 38 -25.66 40.55 -6.22
C ALA A 38 -26.12 39.40 -7.11
N ASP A 39 -25.19 38.63 -7.64
CA ASP A 39 -25.44 37.40 -8.43
C ASP A 39 -25.77 36.18 -7.57
N GLY A 40 -25.93 36.35 -6.24
CA GLY A 40 -26.23 35.24 -5.33
C GLY A 40 -25.06 34.37 -4.94
N VAL A 41 -23.83 34.69 -5.37
CA VAL A 41 -22.60 34.03 -4.97
C VAL A 41 -22.21 34.49 -3.56
N THR A 42 -22.88 33.96 -2.55
CA THR A 42 -22.60 34.32 -1.14
C THR A 42 -21.50 33.52 -0.54
N ASP A 43 -21.35 32.29 -0.99
CA ASP A 43 -20.23 31.41 -0.66
C ASP A 43 -20.15 30.28 -1.70
N PHE A 44 -19.09 29.53 -1.66
CA PHE A 44 -18.83 28.47 -2.62
C PHE A 44 -19.29 27.12 -2.05
N HIS A 45 -20.55 26.78 -2.34
CA HIS A 45 -21.16 25.57 -1.81
C HIS A 45 -21.59 24.63 -2.90
N GLY A 46 -21.38 23.35 -2.66
CA GLY A 46 -21.84 22.30 -3.53
C GLY A 46 -20.95 22.10 -4.77
N GLU A 47 -20.59 20.85 -5.01
CA GLU A 47 -19.72 20.48 -6.13
C GLU A 47 -20.30 20.87 -7.48
N THR A 48 -21.60 20.78 -7.66
CA THR A 48 -22.29 21.11 -8.89
C THR A 48 -22.44 22.60 -9.09
N GLU A 49 -22.63 23.37 -8.05
CA GLU A 49 -22.86 24.81 -8.14
C GLU A 49 -21.62 25.60 -8.57
N TRP A 50 -20.43 25.07 -8.35
CA TRP A 50 -19.18 25.72 -8.73
C TRP A 50 -18.95 25.81 -10.22
N PHE A 51 -19.59 24.97 -10.98
CA PHE A 51 -19.42 24.88 -12.42
C PHE A 51 -20.61 25.44 -13.21
N ASP A 52 -21.58 26.00 -12.49
CA ASP A 52 -22.81 26.51 -13.12
C ASP A 52 -22.60 27.84 -13.84
N THR A 53 -21.55 28.58 -13.53
CA THR A 53 -21.31 29.88 -14.15
C THR A 53 -19.87 30.08 -14.60
N ASP A 54 -19.67 30.72 -15.75
CA ASP A 54 -18.35 31.06 -16.27
C ASP A 54 -17.53 31.90 -15.29
N ALA A 55 -18.20 32.77 -14.52
CA ALA A 55 -17.52 33.60 -13.52
C ALA A 55 -16.89 32.78 -12.38
N ARG A 56 -17.53 31.69 -11.97
CA ARG A 56 -17.00 30.77 -10.95
C ARG A 56 -15.80 29.97 -11.49
N VAL A 57 -15.93 29.46 -12.70
CA VAL A 57 -14.82 28.73 -13.36
C VAL A 57 -13.64 29.68 -13.61
N ASP A 58 -13.87 30.94 -13.98
CA ASP A 58 -12.79 31.92 -14.11
C ASP A 58 -12.08 32.19 -12.78
N ALA A 59 -12.83 32.29 -11.66
CA ALA A 59 -12.23 32.42 -10.33
C ALA A 59 -11.35 31.23 -9.95
N LEU A 60 -11.79 30.00 -10.26
CA LEU A 60 -11.02 28.79 -10.03
C LEU A 60 -9.76 28.73 -10.89
N ASN A 61 -9.84 29.13 -12.15
CA ASN A 61 -8.67 29.24 -13.02
C ASN A 61 -7.66 30.28 -12.50
N ARG A 62 -8.14 31.41 -11.95
CA ARG A 62 -7.28 32.40 -11.29
C ARG A 62 -6.65 31.84 -10.01
N TYR A 63 -7.40 31.05 -9.23
CA TYR A 63 -6.86 30.32 -8.09
C TYR A 63 -5.73 29.39 -8.52
N ALA A 64 -5.94 28.53 -9.53
CA ALA A 64 -4.93 27.64 -10.05
C ALA A 64 -3.66 28.40 -10.47
N GLY A 65 -3.80 29.50 -11.19
CA GLY A 65 -2.68 30.33 -11.60
C GLY A 65 -1.95 31.00 -10.43
N PHE A 66 -2.64 31.41 -9.38
CA PHE A 66 -2.03 31.96 -8.17
C PHE A 66 -1.34 30.85 -7.35
N ALA A 67 -2.01 29.73 -7.14
CA ALA A 67 -1.50 28.58 -6.41
C ALA A 67 -0.20 28.05 -7.01
N SER A 68 -0.15 27.91 -8.33
CA SER A 68 1.06 27.49 -9.04
C SER A 68 2.24 28.42 -8.77
N ARG A 69 2.05 29.72 -8.75
CA ARG A 69 3.10 30.69 -8.39
C ARG A 69 3.48 30.61 -6.92
N PHE A 70 2.47 30.47 -6.06
CA PHE A 70 2.68 30.43 -4.61
C PHE A 70 3.48 29.19 -4.17
N TRP A 71 3.15 28.04 -4.74
CA TRP A 71 3.84 26.77 -4.42
C TRP A 71 5.09 26.51 -5.26
N GLY A 72 5.47 27.43 -6.18
CA GLY A 72 6.68 27.31 -6.98
C GLY A 72 6.48 26.54 -8.29
N ASP A 73 5.33 26.76 -8.95
CA ASP A 73 4.95 26.15 -10.22
C ASP A 73 4.99 24.62 -10.17
N PRO A 74 4.02 23.98 -9.50
CA PRO A 74 3.92 22.54 -9.51
C PRO A 74 3.71 22.08 -10.95
N GLN A 75 4.71 21.43 -11.50
CA GLN A 75 4.62 20.84 -12.84
C GLN A 75 3.54 19.77 -12.79
N GLN A 76 2.48 19.99 -13.55
CA GLN A 76 1.29 19.13 -13.49
C GLN A 76 1.37 17.93 -14.47
N ASP A 77 2.54 17.71 -15.03
CA ASP A 77 2.86 16.61 -15.93
C ASP A 77 4.05 15.77 -15.42
N THR A 78 4.56 16.05 -14.23
CA THR A 78 5.73 15.39 -13.66
C THR A 78 5.35 14.67 -12.38
N PRO A 79 5.64 13.35 -12.28
CA PRO A 79 5.45 12.59 -11.06
C PRO A 79 6.17 13.22 -9.87
N LEU A 80 5.56 13.14 -8.69
CA LEU A 80 6.15 13.68 -7.46
C LEU A 80 7.51 13.07 -7.16
N PHE A 81 7.69 11.80 -7.50
CA PHE A 81 8.95 11.07 -7.42
C PHE A 81 9.18 10.25 -8.68
N THR A 82 10.36 10.35 -9.22
CA THR A 82 10.80 9.51 -10.35
C THR A 82 11.05 8.07 -9.90
N ASP A 83 11.03 7.14 -10.83
CA ASP A 83 11.37 5.73 -10.56
C ASP A 83 12.81 5.56 -10.04
N GLU A 84 13.72 6.43 -10.48
CA GLU A 84 15.11 6.42 -9.99
C GLU A 84 15.18 6.82 -8.51
N GLU A 85 14.45 7.84 -8.10
CA GLU A 85 14.35 8.25 -6.69
C GLU A 85 13.72 7.16 -5.82
N VAL A 86 12.66 6.51 -6.31
CA VAL A 86 12.03 5.37 -5.62
C VAL A 86 13.00 4.20 -5.50
N ARG A 87 13.68 3.81 -6.58
CA ARG A 87 14.71 2.75 -6.54
C ARG A 87 15.86 3.10 -5.60
N ALA A 88 16.31 4.34 -5.61
CA ALA A 88 17.37 4.80 -4.72
C ALA A 88 16.93 4.73 -3.25
N ARG A 89 15.68 5.06 -2.97
CA ARG A 89 15.12 4.95 -1.61
C ARG A 89 14.99 3.50 -1.17
N LEU A 90 14.48 2.61 -2.02
CA LEU A 90 14.43 1.17 -1.74
C LEU A 90 15.82 0.59 -1.45
N ALA A 91 16.82 0.96 -2.25
CA ALA A 91 18.19 0.52 -2.03
C ALA A 91 18.80 1.05 -0.70
N ALA A 92 18.24 2.09 -0.13
CA ALA A 92 18.66 2.65 1.15
C ALA A 92 17.93 2.05 2.36
N VAL A 93 16.88 1.25 2.14
CA VAL A 93 16.18 0.54 3.22
C VAL A 93 17.14 -0.45 3.87
N LYS A 94 17.27 -0.35 5.19
CA LYS A 94 18.06 -1.31 5.95
C LYS A 94 17.24 -2.58 6.13
N PRO A 95 17.75 -3.75 5.69
CA PRO A 95 17.05 -5.02 5.85
C PRO A 95 16.78 -5.35 7.31
N GLN A 96 15.70 -6.06 7.58
CA GLN A 96 15.41 -6.53 8.94
C GLN A 96 16.52 -7.39 9.48
N PRO A 97 16.85 -7.29 10.78
CA PRO A 97 17.88 -8.13 11.38
C PRO A 97 17.41 -9.59 11.44
N VAL A 98 18.37 -10.51 11.31
CA VAL A 98 18.09 -11.94 11.32
C VAL A 98 18.57 -12.58 12.62
N PRO A 99 17.90 -13.64 13.13
CA PRO A 99 18.34 -14.41 14.28
C PRO A 99 19.71 -15.06 14.05
N ALA A 100 20.46 -15.28 15.12
CA ALA A 100 21.79 -15.90 15.08
C ALA A 100 21.76 -17.39 15.42
N VAL A 101 20.80 -17.84 16.25
CA VAL A 101 20.65 -19.23 16.71
C VAL A 101 19.62 -19.97 15.88
N ARG A 102 18.42 -19.40 15.76
CA ARG A 102 17.33 -19.91 14.94
C ARG A 102 17.67 -19.79 13.46
N ARG A 103 17.46 -20.85 12.70
CA ARG A 103 17.62 -20.77 11.24
C ARG A 103 16.33 -20.30 10.59
N GLN A 104 16.41 -19.23 9.84
CA GLN A 104 15.32 -18.73 9.00
C GLN A 104 15.75 -18.80 7.54
N LEU A 105 15.06 -19.61 6.77
CA LEU A 105 15.27 -19.71 5.32
C LEU A 105 14.19 -18.96 4.62
N ALA A 106 14.55 -17.85 3.98
CA ALA A 106 13.62 -17.11 3.11
C ALA A 106 13.35 -17.94 1.86
N LEU A 107 12.08 -18.17 1.55
CA LEU A 107 11.63 -18.84 0.35
C LEU A 107 11.18 -17.78 -0.65
N GLU A 108 12.13 -17.19 -1.34
CA GLU A 108 11.86 -16.08 -2.26
C GLU A 108 11.71 -16.55 -3.71
N GLU A 109 12.38 -17.61 -4.11
CA GLU A 109 12.39 -18.09 -5.48
C GLU A 109 11.41 -19.25 -5.69
N TRP A 110 10.48 -19.03 -6.62
CA TRP A 110 9.42 -19.98 -6.91
C TRP A 110 9.25 -20.18 -8.41
N GLN A 111 8.74 -21.34 -8.78
CA GLN A 111 8.20 -21.60 -10.10
C GLN A 111 6.68 -21.42 -10.04
N SER A 112 6.09 -20.70 -10.98
CA SER A 112 4.67 -20.37 -10.99
C SER A 112 3.99 -20.72 -12.30
N CYS A 113 2.73 -21.15 -12.21
CA CYS A 113 1.88 -21.45 -13.33
C CYS A 113 0.42 -21.10 -13.02
N GLY A 114 -0.21 -20.27 -13.85
CA GLY A 114 -1.66 -20.10 -13.80
C GLY A 114 -2.33 -21.20 -14.64
N TYR A 115 -3.38 -21.80 -14.09
CA TYR A 115 -4.08 -22.90 -14.76
C TYR A 115 -5.56 -22.94 -14.39
N ARG A 116 -6.39 -23.20 -15.40
CA ARG A 116 -7.84 -23.42 -15.22
C ARG A 116 -8.16 -24.91 -15.26
N GLU A 117 -8.61 -25.45 -14.14
CA GLU A 117 -9.02 -26.85 -14.05
C GLU A 117 -10.18 -27.19 -14.99
N GLY A 118 -10.08 -28.34 -15.65
CA GLY A 118 -11.15 -28.89 -16.49
C GLY A 118 -11.28 -28.29 -17.89
N LYS A 119 -10.33 -27.43 -18.31
CA LYS A 119 -10.29 -26.92 -19.70
C LYS A 119 -8.88 -27.02 -20.25
N GLU A 120 -8.46 -28.22 -20.52
CA GLU A 120 -7.22 -28.51 -21.23
C GLU A 120 -7.41 -28.15 -22.71
N ALA A 121 -6.65 -27.20 -23.21
CA ALA A 121 -6.61 -26.95 -24.65
C ALA A 121 -5.60 -27.88 -25.28
N ALA A 122 -6.04 -28.84 -26.04
CA ALA A 122 -5.16 -29.64 -26.90
C ALA A 122 -4.63 -28.73 -28.00
N VAL A 123 -3.32 -28.53 -28.07
CA VAL A 123 -2.67 -27.83 -29.17
C VAL A 123 -2.10 -28.90 -30.06
N ALA A 124 -2.79 -29.17 -31.19
CA ALA A 124 -2.29 -30.05 -32.21
C ALA A 124 -1.08 -29.39 -32.88
N THR A 125 0.09 -29.94 -32.65
CA THR A 125 1.32 -29.53 -33.32
C THR A 125 1.66 -30.55 -34.40
N ARG A 126 1.79 -30.07 -35.64
CA ARG A 126 2.21 -30.91 -36.76
C ARG A 126 3.72 -30.96 -36.85
N TRP A 127 4.33 -31.84 -36.10
CA TRP A 127 5.79 -31.97 -36.05
C TRP A 127 6.45 -32.33 -37.40
N LYS A 128 5.72 -32.92 -38.33
CA LYS A 128 6.19 -33.15 -39.69
C LYS A 128 6.58 -31.87 -40.43
N ALA A 129 6.06 -30.73 -39.99
CA ALA A 129 6.48 -29.43 -40.53
C ALA A 129 7.92 -29.04 -40.21
N TRP A 130 8.51 -29.56 -39.16
CA TRP A 130 9.87 -29.23 -38.76
C TRP A 130 10.96 -29.62 -39.76
N THR A 131 10.67 -30.51 -40.67
CA THR A 131 11.63 -30.94 -41.68
C THR A 131 11.57 -30.13 -42.98
N ALA A 132 10.64 -29.18 -43.09
CA ALA A 132 10.40 -28.42 -44.31
C ALA A 132 11.62 -27.55 -44.73
N GLY A 133 12.44 -27.09 -43.77
CA GLY A 133 13.62 -26.28 -43.99
C GLY A 133 14.95 -27.05 -44.15
N GLY A 134 14.89 -28.36 -44.37
CA GLY A 134 16.06 -29.23 -44.50
C GLY A 134 16.49 -30.00 -43.29
N GLY A 135 15.82 -29.80 -42.14
CA GLY A 135 16.01 -30.59 -40.92
C GLY A 135 15.65 -32.08 -41.16
N ARG A 136 16.32 -33.00 -40.46
CA ARG A 136 16.05 -34.43 -40.55
C ARG A 136 15.76 -35.01 -39.15
N ILE A 137 14.71 -35.76 -39.04
CA ILE A 137 14.40 -36.52 -37.82
C ILE A 137 14.84 -37.95 -38.00
N ALA A 138 15.72 -38.43 -37.14
CA ALA A 138 16.20 -39.80 -37.12
C ALA A 138 16.52 -40.24 -35.69
N GLY A 139 15.90 -41.35 -35.26
CA GLY A 139 16.10 -41.92 -33.92
C GLY A 139 15.71 -41.00 -32.78
N GLY A 140 14.58 -40.27 -32.95
CA GLY A 140 14.07 -39.34 -31.92
C GLY A 140 14.86 -38.04 -31.80
N VAL A 141 15.74 -37.71 -32.72
CA VAL A 141 16.61 -36.54 -32.70
C VAL A 141 16.41 -35.71 -33.98
N LEU A 142 16.18 -34.43 -33.83
CA LEU A 142 16.18 -33.48 -34.93
C LEU A 142 17.62 -33.07 -35.25
N ARG A 143 18.04 -33.29 -36.48
CA ARG A 143 19.38 -32.97 -36.98
C ARG A 143 19.30 -31.81 -37.95
N LEU A 144 20.09 -30.80 -37.67
CA LEU A 144 20.24 -29.59 -38.50
C LEU A 144 21.69 -29.46 -38.92
N ASP A 145 21.93 -29.40 -40.23
CA ASP A 145 23.24 -29.04 -40.82
C ASP A 145 23.31 -27.50 -41.01
N ALA A 146 24.50 -26.95 -41.15
CA ALA A 146 24.69 -25.51 -41.35
C ALA A 146 23.80 -24.98 -42.50
N GLY A 147 23.07 -23.92 -42.26
CA GLY A 147 22.12 -23.30 -43.19
C GLY A 147 20.74 -23.97 -43.29
N THR A 148 20.49 -25.04 -42.54
CA THR A 148 19.14 -25.66 -42.49
C THR A 148 18.29 -25.14 -41.35
N THR A 149 16.97 -25.18 -41.54
CA THR A 149 16.00 -24.70 -40.57
C THR A 149 14.99 -25.79 -40.20
N ALA A 150 14.41 -25.62 -39.03
CA ALA A 150 13.21 -26.32 -38.61
C ALA A 150 12.15 -25.29 -38.26
N ASP A 151 11.02 -25.33 -38.96
CA ASP A 151 9.93 -24.38 -38.82
C ASP A 151 8.73 -25.02 -38.15
N LEU A 152 8.21 -24.36 -37.12
CA LEU A 152 7.01 -24.81 -36.42
C LEU A 152 5.96 -23.72 -36.44
N PRO A 153 4.85 -23.90 -37.19
CA PRO A 153 3.67 -23.07 -37.00
C PRO A 153 3.01 -23.38 -35.63
N LEU A 154 2.68 -22.33 -34.89
CA LEU A 154 2.11 -22.42 -33.56
C LEU A 154 0.66 -21.94 -33.56
N THR A 155 -0.13 -22.43 -32.62
CA THR A 155 -1.28 -21.64 -32.14
C THR A 155 -0.73 -20.32 -31.59
N PRO A 156 -1.22 -19.16 -32.06
CA PRO A 156 -0.62 -17.90 -31.68
C PRO A 156 -0.56 -17.73 -30.16
N MET A 157 0.64 -17.51 -29.66
CA MET A 157 0.90 -17.17 -28.28
C MET A 157 0.93 -15.65 -28.16
N ASP A 158 0.16 -15.09 -27.29
CA ASP A 158 0.04 -13.63 -27.16
C ASP A 158 0.34 -13.14 -25.75
N TRP A 159 0.92 -13.99 -24.94
CA TRP A 159 1.27 -13.64 -23.56
C TRP A 159 2.59 -14.23 -23.09
N ARG A 160 2.56 -15.11 -22.09
CA ARG A 160 3.74 -15.73 -21.49
C ARG A 160 4.08 -17.03 -22.17
N PHE A 161 5.36 -17.21 -22.37
CA PHE A 161 5.85 -18.48 -22.92
C PHE A 161 7.21 -18.84 -22.37
N ARG A 162 7.54 -20.11 -22.44
CA ARG A 162 8.86 -20.67 -22.17
C ARG A 162 9.12 -21.80 -23.13
N LEU A 163 10.16 -21.64 -23.93
CA LEU A 163 10.67 -22.64 -24.86
C LEU A 163 11.98 -23.20 -24.29
N ARG A 164 12.06 -24.49 -24.10
CA ARG A 164 13.28 -25.19 -23.74
C ARG A 164 13.77 -25.99 -24.92
N VAL A 165 15.07 -25.95 -25.23
CA VAL A 165 15.73 -26.73 -26.28
C VAL A 165 16.88 -27.48 -25.64
N ASN A 166 16.86 -28.81 -25.75
CA ASN A 166 17.92 -29.68 -25.26
C ASN A 166 18.75 -30.19 -26.45
N LEU A 167 20.05 -30.01 -26.37
CA LEU A 167 20.98 -30.47 -27.37
C LEU A 167 21.69 -31.73 -26.86
N ARG A 168 21.82 -32.73 -27.75
CA ARG A 168 22.57 -33.93 -27.47
C ARG A 168 24.08 -33.69 -27.57
N GLU A 169 24.48 -32.94 -28.60
CA GLU A 169 25.87 -32.53 -28.84
C GLU A 169 25.86 -31.06 -29.30
N PRO A 170 26.48 -30.14 -28.53
CA PRO A 170 26.57 -28.73 -28.92
C PRO A 170 27.70 -28.50 -29.94
N ASP A 171 27.51 -28.94 -31.18
CA ASP A 171 28.51 -28.83 -32.25
C ASP A 171 28.12 -27.82 -33.36
N GLY A 172 27.22 -26.91 -33.02
CA GLY A 172 26.76 -25.89 -33.95
C GLY A 172 26.15 -24.67 -33.33
N GLU A 173 26.30 -23.54 -33.93
CA GLU A 173 25.66 -22.29 -33.53
C GLU A 173 24.18 -22.30 -33.94
N LEU A 174 23.28 -22.08 -33.00
CA LEU A 174 21.84 -22.01 -33.23
C LEU A 174 21.29 -20.59 -33.08
N SER A 175 20.31 -20.29 -33.93
CA SER A 175 19.44 -19.13 -33.80
C SER A 175 17.99 -19.57 -33.77
N VAL A 176 17.20 -18.94 -32.91
CA VAL A 176 15.76 -19.13 -32.84
C VAL A 176 15.08 -17.84 -33.24
N ARG A 177 14.22 -17.92 -34.24
CA ARG A 177 13.36 -16.81 -34.65
C ARG A 177 11.95 -17.03 -34.12
N LEU A 178 11.41 -16.03 -33.46
CA LEU A 178 10.02 -15.93 -33.10
C LEU A 178 9.33 -14.93 -34.02
N ASP A 179 8.23 -15.30 -34.64
CA ASP A 179 7.56 -14.48 -35.66
C ASP A 179 6.05 -14.39 -35.37
N ASP A 180 5.44 -13.21 -35.60
CA ASP A 180 4.03 -12.94 -35.33
C ASP A 180 3.10 -13.33 -36.50
N GLY A 181 3.65 -13.78 -37.60
CA GLY A 181 2.91 -14.04 -38.83
C GLY A 181 2.45 -12.79 -39.59
N ALA A 182 2.81 -11.59 -39.13
CA ALA A 182 2.50 -10.33 -39.78
C ALA A 182 3.73 -9.56 -40.26
N GLY A 183 4.92 -10.16 -40.12
CA GLY A 183 6.18 -9.59 -40.57
C GLY A 183 7.09 -9.09 -39.47
N HIS A 184 6.64 -9.10 -38.22
CA HIS A 184 7.48 -8.78 -37.07
C HIS A 184 8.07 -10.06 -36.49
N GLY A 185 9.36 -10.07 -36.27
CA GLY A 185 10.05 -11.23 -35.73
C GLY A 185 11.30 -10.82 -34.93
N VAL A 186 11.68 -11.68 -34.01
CA VAL A 186 12.87 -11.50 -33.19
C VAL A 186 13.79 -12.71 -33.38
N ASP A 187 15.03 -12.45 -33.78
CA ASP A 187 16.08 -13.46 -33.92
C ASP A 187 16.92 -13.54 -32.63
N ILE A 188 16.95 -14.71 -32.03
CA ILE A 188 17.63 -14.99 -30.78
C ILE A 188 18.77 -15.95 -31.04
N ARG A 189 20.00 -15.45 -31.05
CA ARG A 189 21.17 -16.31 -31.19
C ARG A 189 21.46 -17.01 -29.89
N ALA A 190 21.34 -18.33 -29.87
CA ALA A 190 21.69 -19.17 -28.71
C ALA A 190 23.19 -19.53 -28.70
N GLY A 191 23.88 -19.38 -29.79
CA GLY A 191 25.31 -19.75 -29.90
C GLY A 191 25.52 -21.23 -29.74
N GLU A 192 26.58 -21.62 -29.04
CA GLU A 192 26.98 -23.01 -28.75
C GLU A 192 26.53 -23.48 -27.38
N LEU A 193 25.40 -22.96 -26.84
CA LEU A 193 24.90 -23.37 -25.56
C LEU A 193 24.44 -24.84 -25.57
N PRO A 194 24.83 -25.67 -24.58
CA PRO A 194 24.50 -27.11 -24.54
C PRO A 194 23.00 -27.38 -24.39
N SER A 195 22.31 -26.50 -23.74
CA SER A 195 20.86 -26.40 -23.68
C SER A 195 20.48 -24.97 -23.33
N PHE A 196 19.33 -24.54 -23.76
CA PHE A 196 18.89 -23.18 -23.49
C PHE A 196 17.38 -23.09 -23.35
N GLU A 197 16.97 -22.01 -22.76
CA GLU A 197 15.57 -21.62 -22.60
C GLU A 197 15.38 -20.21 -23.15
N ILE A 198 14.28 -20.02 -23.86
CA ILE A 198 13.79 -18.71 -24.27
C ILE A 198 12.44 -18.51 -23.60
N TYR A 199 12.32 -17.48 -22.78
CA TYR A 199 11.07 -17.19 -22.09
C TYR A 199 10.81 -15.70 -22.07
N GLY A 200 9.55 -15.32 -21.89
CA GLY A 200 9.17 -13.94 -21.83
C GLY A 200 7.70 -13.73 -21.59
N ASP A 201 7.35 -12.50 -21.28
CA ASP A 201 6.00 -11.98 -21.28
C ASP A 201 5.91 -10.98 -22.45
N LEU A 202 5.11 -11.31 -23.44
CA LEU A 202 4.97 -10.47 -24.65
C LEU A 202 4.28 -9.15 -24.35
N SER A 203 3.59 -9.04 -23.21
CA SER A 203 3.04 -7.77 -22.75
C SER A 203 4.12 -6.79 -22.28
N ASP A 204 5.22 -7.32 -21.76
CA ASP A 204 6.37 -6.51 -21.30
C ASP A 204 7.33 -6.13 -22.43
N GLY A 205 7.18 -6.74 -23.60
CA GLY A 205 8.07 -6.53 -24.73
C GLY A 205 9.51 -6.96 -24.49
N ARG A 206 9.73 -7.92 -23.57
CA ARG A 206 11.05 -8.45 -23.21
C ARG A 206 11.08 -9.97 -23.30
N ILE A 207 12.14 -10.47 -23.87
CA ILE A 207 12.41 -11.90 -24.01
C ILE A 207 13.80 -12.19 -23.41
N PHE A 208 13.91 -13.31 -22.73
CA PHE A 208 15.14 -13.72 -22.06
C PHE A 208 15.65 -15.02 -22.66
N LEU A 209 16.94 -15.06 -22.90
CA LEU A 209 17.68 -16.28 -23.18
C LEU A 209 18.41 -16.71 -21.92
N SER A 210 18.21 -17.94 -21.49
CA SER A 210 18.93 -18.52 -20.35
C SER A 210 19.53 -19.88 -20.68
N SER A 211 20.55 -20.24 -19.94
CA SER A 211 21.17 -21.57 -19.98
C SER A 211 21.59 -21.96 -18.55
N GLU A 212 21.41 -23.21 -18.18
CA GLU A 212 21.75 -23.73 -16.86
C GLU A 212 21.17 -22.91 -15.70
N GLY A 213 19.96 -22.38 -15.90
CA GLY A 213 19.25 -21.56 -14.88
C GLY A 213 19.76 -20.12 -14.76
N ARG A 214 20.67 -19.66 -15.62
CA ARG A 214 21.18 -18.29 -15.60
C ARG A 214 20.76 -17.54 -16.86
N THR A 215 20.27 -16.32 -16.70
CA THR A 215 19.98 -15.42 -17.81
C THR A 215 21.28 -15.03 -18.50
N VAL A 216 21.38 -15.40 -19.77
CA VAL A 216 22.53 -15.10 -20.66
C VAL A 216 22.32 -13.76 -21.36
N ARG A 217 21.10 -13.48 -21.80
CA ARG A 217 20.75 -12.26 -22.52
C ARG A 217 19.31 -11.86 -22.33
N GLU A 218 19.07 -10.55 -22.26
CA GLU A 218 17.77 -9.93 -22.40
C GLU A 218 17.65 -9.31 -23.80
N ILE A 219 16.49 -9.47 -24.42
CA ILE A 219 16.20 -9.06 -25.79
C ILE A 219 14.95 -8.19 -25.77
N ALA A 220 15.07 -6.98 -26.32
CA ALA A 220 13.91 -6.12 -26.52
C ALA A 220 13.07 -6.65 -27.69
N ALA A 221 11.78 -6.81 -27.47
CA ALA A 221 10.82 -7.35 -28.42
C ALA A 221 9.49 -6.55 -28.39
N ALA A 222 9.59 -5.24 -28.28
CA ALA A 222 8.44 -4.35 -28.11
C ALA A 222 7.39 -4.47 -29.23
N ASP A 223 7.82 -4.80 -30.43
CA ASP A 223 6.94 -4.95 -31.60
C ASP A 223 6.33 -6.35 -31.73
N LEU A 224 6.80 -7.31 -30.94
CA LEU A 224 6.32 -8.69 -30.97
C LEU A 224 5.20 -8.89 -29.96
N ARG A 225 3.97 -8.70 -30.36
CA ARG A 225 2.78 -8.82 -29.47
C ARG A 225 2.20 -10.22 -29.39
N ARG A 226 2.57 -11.08 -30.33
CA ARG A 226 2.19 -12.50 -30.36
C ARG A 226 3.29 -13.30 -31.09
N VAL A 227 3.33 -14.60 -30.88
CA VAL A 227 4.18 -15.53 -31.61
C VAL A 227 3.30 -16.56 -32.31
N ALA A 228 3.34 -16.61 -33.64
CA ALA A 228 2.56 -17.52 -34.44
C ALA A 228 3.44 -18.61 -35.10
N SER A 229 4.75 -18.44 -35.12
CA SER A 229 5.68 -19.43 -35.55
C SER A 229 7.02 -19.36 -34.86
N LEU A 230 7.68 -20.50 -34.81
CA LEU A 230 9.02 -20.70 -34.27
C LEU A 230 9.90 -21.29 -35.37
N GLN A 231 11.06 -20.71 -35.57
CA GLN A 231 12.05 -21.28 -36.50
C GLN A 231 13.39 -21.49 -35.78
N ILE A 232 13.95 -22.66 -35.82
CA ILE A 232 15.29 -22.95 -35.33
C ILE A 232 16.22 -23.10 -36.56
N THR A 233 17.27 -22.30 -36.61
CA THR A 233 18.26 -22.29 -37.68
C THR A 233 19.62 -22.72 -37.15
N CYS A 234 20.27 -23.68 -37.79
CA CYS A 234 21.67 -23.97 -37.55
C CYS A 234 22.53 -23.02 -38.42
N LEU A 235 23.24 -22.10 -37.75
CA LEU A 235 24.07 -21.09 -38.45
C LEU A 235 25.41 -21.61 -38.87
N SER A 236 26.01 -22.52 -38.07
CA SER A 236 27.31 -23.14 -38.39
C SER A 236 27.38 -24.53 -37.75
N GLY A 237 28.25 -25.41 -38.26
CA GLY A 237 28.41 -26.74 -37.70
C GLY A 237 27.21 -27.66 -37.90
N ARG A 238 26.90 -28.44 -36.89
CA ARG A 238 25.74 -29.37 -36.83
C ARG A 238 25.06 -29.27 -35.49
N ALA A 239 23.77 -29.33 -35.47
CA ALA A 239 23.02 -29.40 -34.25
C ALA A 239 22.18 -30.68 -34.17
N GLN A 240 22.20 -31.33 -33.03
CA GLN A 240 21.36 -32.44 -32.69
C GLN A 240 20.46 -32.06 -31.51
N ILE A 241 19.20 -31.82 -31.80
CA ILE A 241 18.24 -31.45 -30.80
C ILE A 241 17.52 -32.71 -30.33
N ASP A 242 17.76 -33.05 -29.07
CA ASP A 242 17.25 -34.27 -28.43
C ASP A 242 15.80 -34.11 -27.94
N GLY A 243 15.39 -32.88 -27.67
CA GLY A 243 14.03 -32.55 -27.29
C GLY A 243 13.85 -31.05 -27.17
N ALA A 244 12.63 -30.63 -27.33
CA ALA A 244 12.21 -29.28 -27.01
C ALA A 244 10.86 -29.32 -26.29
N ALA A 245 10.61 -28.38 -25.45
CA ALA A 245 9.35 -28.25 -24.76
C ALA A 245 8.89 -26.78 -24.78
N LEU A 246 7.65 -26.57 -25.13
CA LEU A 246 7.03 -25.25 -25.16
C LEU A 246 5.90 -25.21 -24.15
N TYR A 247 5.97 -24.25 -23.28
CA TYR A 247 4.91 -23.89 -22.36
C TYR A 247 4.44 -22.48 -22.66
N ALA A 248 3.15 -22.27 -22.84
CA ALA A 248 2.63 -20.95 -23.16
C ALA A 248 1.23 -20.74 -22.65
N PHE A 249 0.89 -19.48 -22.49
CA PHE A 249 -0.47 -19.02 -22.25
C PHE A 249 -1.02 -18.44 -23.55
N VAL A 250 -2.23 -18.85 -23.91
CA VAL A 250 -2.91 -18.39 -25.14
C VAL A 250 -4.18 -17.66 -24.74
N ARG A 251 -4.37 -16.46 -25.26
CA ARG A 251 -5.66 -15.77 -25.17
C ARG A 251 -6.66 -16.46 -26.10
N GLN A 252 -7.82 -16.74 -25.57
CA GLN A 252 -8.98 -17.10 -26.39
C GLN A 252 -9.87 -15.88 -26.49
N GLU A 253 -10.30 -15.54 -27.72
CA GLU A 253 -11.35 -14.53 -27.91
C GLU A 253 -12.55 -14.91 -27.01
N ASP A 254 -13.02 -13.98 -26.21
CA ASP A 254 -14.12 -14.13 -25.27
C ASP A 254 -13.92 -15.05 -24.05
N LYS A 255 -12.71 -15.51 -23.78
CA LYS A 255 -12.46 -16.38 -22.61
C LYS A 255 -11.12 -16.10 -21.93
N PRO A 256 -11.03 -16.39 -20.62
CA PRO A 256 -9.76 -16.33 -19.91
C PRO A 256 -8.70 -17.20 -20.56
N THR A 257 -7.49 -16.74 -20.45
CA THR A 257 -6.30 -17.39 -20.98
C THR A 257 -6.07 -18.77 -20.39
N GLN A 258 -5.70 -19.71 -21.23
CA GLN A 258 -5.35 -21.06 -20.81
C GLN A 258 -3.88 -21.34 -21.05
N PRO A 259 -3.19 -21.95 -20.10
CA PRO A 259 -1.85 -22.48 -20.34
C PRO A 259 -1.90 -23.70 -21.23
N TYR A 260 -0.89 -23.86 -22.07
CA TYR A 260 -0.63 -25.12 -22.72
C TYR A 260 0.85 -25.48 -22.61
N ARG A 261 1.12 -26.76 -22.52
CA ARG A 261 2.45 -27.33 -22.53
C ARG A 261 2.55 -28.29 -23.71
N THR A 262 3.62 -28.18 -24.44
CA THR A 262 3.93 -29.08 -25.54
C THR A 262 5.31 -29.67 -25.31
N GLU A 263 5.40 -31.00 -25.22
CA GLU A 263 6.67 -31.72 -25.24
C GLU A 263 6.89 -32.30 -26.62
N MET A 264 8.05 -32.03 -27.17
CA MET A 264 8.41 -32.47 -28.51
C MET A 264 9.22 -33.77 -28.45
N ARG A 265 8.62 -34.84 -28.94
CA ARG A 265 9.33 -36.04 -29.29
C ARG A 265 9.36 -36.11 -30.80
N PHE A 266 10.54 -36.18 -31.40
CA PHE A 266 10.68 -36.05 -32.82
C PHE A 266 10.40 -37.37 -33.57
N ASP A 267 10.03 -38.42 -32.89
CA ASP A 267 9.72 -39.74 -33.46
C ASP A 267 8.21 -40.04 -33.56
N GLU A 268 7.34 -39.16 -33.02
CA GLU A 268 5.89 -39.40 -33.00
C GLU A 268 5.14 -38.15 -33.46
N ASP A 269 3.96 -38.31 -34.06
CA ASP A 269 2.95 -37.26 -34.18
C ASP A 269 2.34 -37.01 -32.79
N PHE A 270 2.39 -35.79 -32.32
CA PHE A 270 2.23 -35.49 -30.89
C PHE A 270 1.17 -34.43 -30.64
N ASP A 271 0.21 -34.77 -29.82
CA ASP A 271 -0.75 -33.82 -29.23
C ASP A 271 -0.25 -33.37 -27.87
N ALA A 272 -0.01 -32.09 -27.70
CA ALA A 272 0.39 -31.57 -26.43
C ALA A 272 -0.83 -31.35 -25.53
N VAL A 273 -0.84 -32.03 -24.40
CA VAL A 273 -1.85 -31.86 -23.39
C VAL A 273 -1.19 -31.32 -22.13
N PRO A 274 -1.57 -30.12 -21.67
CA PRO A 274 -1.09 -29.64 -20.38
C PRO A 274 -1.52 -30.60 -19.28
N SER A 275 -0.60 -31.08 -18.48
CA SER A 275 -0.92 -31.95 -17.36
C SER A 275 -0.47 -31.33 -16.04
N MET A 276 -1.41 -31.06 -15.18
CA MET A 276 -1.17 -30.65 -13.79
C MET A 276 -1.22 -31.85 -12.83
N LYS A 277 -1.35 -33.09 -13.34
CA LYS A 277 -1.39 -34.28 -12.50
C LYS A 277 -0.08 -34.47 -11.75
N GLY A 278 -0.18 -34.58 -10.42
CA GLY A 278 0.98 -34.74 -9.56
C GLY A 278 1.86 -33.47 -9.43
N TRP A 279 1.34 -32.31 -9.75
CA TRP A 279 2.06 -31.05 -9.66
C TRP A 279 2.63 -30.76 -8.25
N GLN A 280 2.02 -31.29 -7.21
CA GLN A 280 2.45 -31.17 -5.81
C GLN A 280 3.59 -32.13 -5.44
N GLU A 281 3.87 -33.15 -6.28
CA GLU A 281 4.85 -34.19 -5.99
C GLU A 281 6.29 -33.68 -6.22
N PRO A 282 7.28 -34.16 -5.43
CA PRO A 282 8.66 -33.75 -5.60
C PRO A 282 9.23 -34.03 -7.00
N GLY A 283 8.81 -35.09 -7.64
CA GLY A 283 9.29 -35.51 -8.96
C GLY A 283 8.61 -34.81 -10.14
N TYR A 284 7.69 -33.88 -9.90
CA TYR A 284 7.03 -33.17 -10.97
C TYR A 284 8.01 -32.21 -11.67
N ASP A 285 7.99 -32.20 -13.00
CA ASP A 285 8.81 -31.31 -13.81
C ASP A 285 8.14 -29.93 -13.95
N ASP A 286 8.63 -28.96 -13.18
CA ASP A 286 8.20 -27.58 -13.19
C ASP A 286 9.16 -26.64 -13.98
N ALA A 287 10.10 -27.20 -14.73
CA ALA A 287 11.12 -26.42 -15.44
C ALA A 287 10.55 -25.45 -16.47
N LEU A 288 9.33 -25.68 -16.95
CA LEU A 288 8.63 -24.82 -17.90
C LEU A 288 7.74 -23.76 -17.23
N TRP A 289 7.62 -23.80 -15.91
CA TRP A 289 6.90 -22.78 -15.17
C TRP A 289 7.70 -21.48 -15.14
N HIS A 290 7.01 -20.37 -14.87
CA HIS A 290 7.67 -19.07 -14.74
C HIS A 290 8.39 -18.94 -13.42
N ALA A 291 9.65 -18.56 -13.46
CA ALA A 291 10.37 -18.19 -12.26
C ALA A 291 9.81 -16.84 -11.73
N VAL A 292 9.47 -16.82 -10.46
CA VAL A 292 9.00 -15.62 -9.76
C VAL A 292 9.74 -15.49 -8.45
N ARG A 293 9.99 -14.24 -8.07
CA ARG A 293 10.56 -13.92 -6.77
C ARG A 293 9.51 -13.24 -5.90
N LEU A 294 9.28 -13.78 -4.70
CA LEU A 294 8.30 -13.27 -3.76
C LEU A 294 8.95 -12.37 -2.68
N PRO A 295 8.20 -11.39 -2.16
CA PRO A 295 6.85 -10.98 -2.52
C PRO A 295 6.80 -10.26 -3.88
N ALA A 296 5.80 -10.57 -4.68
CA ALA A 296 5.59 -9.90 -5.96
C ALA A 296 4.11 -9.95 -6.35
N PRO A 297 3.63 -8.99 -7.13
CA PRO A 297 2.33 -9.11 -7.77
C PRO A 297 2.41 -10.23 -8.81
N LEU A 298 1.43 -11.10 -8.78
CA LEU A 298 1.30 -12.24 -9.68
C LEU A 298 -0.02 -12.15 -10.43
N GLY A 299 -0.03 -12.60 -11.66
CA GLY A 299 -1.23 -12.54 -12.49
C GLY A 299 -1.33 -11.27 -13.31
N GLY A 300 -2.50 -10.77 -13.52
CA GLY A 300 -2.86 -9.69 -14.42
C GLY A 300 -4.27 -9.96 -14.95
N GLU A 301 -4.68 -9.32 -16.03
CA GLU A 301 -6.03 -9.41 -16.64
C GLU A 301 -6.61 -10.84 -16.79
N ARG A 302 -5.81 -11.85 -16.54
CA ARG A 302 -6.04 -13.21 -17.05
C ARG A 302 -6.34 -14.22 -15.97
N ALA A 303 -6.25 -13.82 -14.71
CA ALA A 303 -6.39 -14.73 -13.59
C ALA A 303 -7.86 -15.05 -13.26
N ALA A 304 -8.84 -14.43 -13.92
CA ALA A 304 -10.25 -14.73 -13.67
C ALA A 304 -10.58 -16.20 -13.94
N GLY A 305 -10.87 -16.93 -12.87
CA GLY A 305 -11.19 -18.35 -12.92
C GLY A 305 -9.98 -19.29 -13.05
N GLU A 306 -8.75 -18.78 -13.00
CA GLU A 306 -7.54 -19.62 -12.93
C GLU A 306 -7.08 -19.77 -11.48
N SER A 307 -6.53 -20.95 -11.15
CA SER A 307 -5.72 -21.13 -9.95
C SER A 307 -4.27 -20.81 -10.27
N LEU A 308 -3.56 -20.20 -9.31
CA LEU A 308 -2.11 -20.05 -9.39
C LEU A 308 -1.45 -21.21 -8.64
N TYR A 309 -0.54 -21.88 -9.33
CA TYR A 309 0.25 -22.97 -8.78
C TYR A 309 1.68 -22.49 -8.62
N LEU A 310 2.26 -22.75 -7.47
CA LEU A 310 3.59 -22.34 -7.09
C LEU A 310 4.36 -23.52 -6.51
N ARG A 311 5.64 -23.58 -6.83
CA ARG A 311 6.54 -24.62 -6.31
C ARG A 311 7.89 -24.00 -5.98
N THR A 312 8.46 -24.40 -4.86
CA THR A 312 9.85 -24.10 -4.52
C THR A 312 10.52 -25.33 -3.95
N LYS A 313 11.82 -25.37 -4.06
CA LYS A 313 12.66 -26.44 -3.51
C LYS A 313 13.58 -25.88 -2.45
N VAL A 314 13.69 -26.55 -1.33
CA VAL A 314 14.54 -26.15 -0.21
C VAL A 314 15.27 -27.34 0.40
N SER A 315 16.56 -27.17 0.61
CA SER A 315 17.38 -28.16 1.33
C SER A 315 17.46 -27.75 2.78
N VAL A 316 17.11 -28.68 3.67
CA VAL A 316 17.15 -28.46 5.12
C VAL A 316 18.13 -29.44 5.77
N GLY A 317 18.90 -28.97 6.75
CA GLY A 317 19.69 -29.82 7.59
C GLY A 317 18.86 -30.53 8.67
N THR A 318 19.48 -30.93 9.79
CA THR A 318 18.78 -31.43 10.97
C THR A 318 17.97 -30.33 11.63
N PHE A 319 16.84 -30.68 12.22
CA PHE A 319 15.98 -29.76 12.99
C PHE A 319 15.15 -30.58 14.01
N CYS A 320 14.71 -29.95 15.07
CA CYS A 320 13.74 -30.50 15.99
C CYS A 320 12.32 -30.06 15.68
N LYS A 321 12.18 -28.79 15.26
CA LYS A 321 10.92 -28.20 14.85
C LYS A 321 11.10 -27.43 13.54
N ALA A 322 10.11 -27.52 12.68
CA ALA A 322 10.04 -26.77 11.43
C ALA A 322 8.66 -26.11 11.28
N VAL A 323 8.65 -24.80 11.09
CA VAL A 323 7.44 -24.00 10.90
C VAL A 323 7.55 -23.21 9.61
N LEU A 324 6.60 -23.42 8.72
CA LEU A 324 6.43 -22.59 7.52
C LEU A 324 5.60 -21.36 7.87
N ARG A 325 6.21 -20.18 7.79
CA ARG A 325 5.56 -18.89 8.01
C ARG A 325 5.21 -18.27 6.68
N MET A 326 3.94 -17.95 6.49
CA MET A 326 3.43 -17.22 5.34
C MET A 326 2.76 -15.94 5.83
N GLU A 327 3.24 -14.78 5.40
CA GLU A 327 2.69 -13.48 5.84
C GLU A 327 1.29 -13.27 5.31
N THR A 328 1.05 -13.65 4.08
CA THR A 328 -0.29 -13.61 3.47
C THR A 328 -0.33 -14.47 2.21
N LEU A 329 -1.53 -14.92 1.88
CA LEU A 329 -1.85 -15.57 0.62
C LEU A 329 -3.25 -15.11 0.23
N ASP A 330 -3.38 -14.47 -0.90
CA ASP A 330 -4.63 -13.86 -1.35
C ASP A 330 -5.08 -14.42 -2.72
N PRO A 331 -6.31 -14.88 -2.87
CA PRO A 331 -7.47 -14.83 -1.95
C PRO A 331 -7.51 -15.95 -0.91
N ALA A 332 -7.14 -17.14 -1.24
CA ALA A 332 -7.12 -18.34 -0.38
C ALA A 332 -6.33 -19.44 -1.07
N GLY A 333 -5.90 -20.47 -0.36
CA GLY A 333 -5.15 -21.53 -1.00
C GLY A 333 -4.91 -22.76 -0.15
N GLU A 334 -4.07 -23.60 -0.67
CA GLU A 334 -3.70 -24.89 -0.07
C GLU A 334 -2.18 -25.07 -0.20
N VAL A 335 -1.58 -25.71 0.79
CA VAL A 335 -0.13 -25.93 0.87
C VAL A 335 0.14 -27.42 0.98
N TRP A 336 1.12 -27.87 0.23
CA TRP A 336 1.67 -29.24 0.29
C TRP A 336 3.16 -29.18 0.58
N VAL A 337 3.64 -30.16 1.30
CA VAL A 337 5.05 -30.39 1.52
C VAL A 337 5.36 -31.83 1.10
N ASN A 338 6.28 -31.99 0.14
CA ASN A 338 6.65 -33.30 -0.42
C ASN A 338 5.43 -34.11 -0.92
N GLY A 339 4.44 -33.45 -1.51
CA GLY A 339 3.23 -34.08 -2.00
C GLY A 339 2.14 -34.31 -0.95
N ILE A 340 2.44 -34.09 0.33
CA ILE A 340 1.51 -34.30 1.43
C ILE A 340 0.77 -32.99 1.72
N PRO A 341 -0.58 -32.98 1.80
CA PRO A 341 -1.34 -31.79 2.18
C PRO A 341 -0.99 -31.32 3.59
N ALA A 342 -0.49 -30.09 3.73
CA ALA A 342 -0.07 -29.52 5.00
C ALA A 342 -1.10 -28.53 5.59
N ALA A 343 -1.72 -27.69 4.75
CA ALA A 343 -2.68 -26.71 5.23
C ALA A 343 -3.68 -26.27 4.15
N VAL A 344 -4.85 -25.84 4.59
CA VAL A 344 -5.78 -25.04 3.83
C VAL A 344 -5.79 -23.64 4.43
N LEU A 345 -5.50 -22.64 3.59
CA LEU A 345 -5.34 -21.26 4.02
C LEU A 345 -6.55 -20.42 3.60
N ARG A 346 -7.03 -19.62 4.52
CA ARG A 346 -7.90 -18.48 4.18
C ARG A 346 -7.02 -17.31 3.79
N GLY A 347 -7.48 -16.52 2.85
CA GLY A 347 -6.73 -15.44 2.30
C GLY A 347 -6.41 -14.33 3.29
N ARG A 348 -5.32 -13.63 3.02
CA ARG A 348 -4.86 -12.40 3.67
C ARG A 348 -4.47 -12.53 5.14
N ILE A 349 -4.39 -13.74 5.66
CA ILE A 349 -4.13 -13.96 7.08
C ILE A 349 -2.74 -14.56 7.24
N PRO A 350 -1.88 -13.98 8.08
CA PRO A 350 -0.60 -14.61 8.42
C PRO A 350 -0.82 -16.00 9.00
N ARG A 351 -0.04 -16.96 8.54
CA ARG A 351 -0.13 -18.35 8.99
C ARG A 351 1.24 -18.91 9.38
N GLU A 352 1.22 -19.67 10.44
CA GLU A 352 2.29 -20.55 10.84
C GLU A 352 1.82 -22.01 10.72
N ILE A 353 2.49 -22.77 9.87
CA ILE A 353 2.14 -24.13 9.55
C ILE A 353 3.24 -25.03 10.11
N ASP A 354 2.88 -25.92 11.01
CA ASP A 354 3.81 -26.95 11.48
C ASP A 354 4.07 -27.96 10.36
N VAL A 355 5.31 -27.95 9.86
CA VAL A 355 5.74 -28.84 8.77
C VAL A 355 6.80 -29.83 9.22
N THR A 356 6.98 -30.00 10.54
CA THR A 356 7.99 -30.85 11.15
C THR A 356 7.97 -32.27 10.61
N GLU A 357 6.79 -32.88 10.55
CA GLU A 357 6.61 -34.28 10.11
C GLU A 357 6.64 -34.47 8.58
N TYR A 358 6.58 -33.35 7.81
CA TYR A 358 6.51 -33.40 6.35
C TYR A 358 7.87 -33.17 5.67
N LEU A 359 8.82 -32.57 6.37
CA LEU A 359 10.16 -32.27 5.85
C LEU A 359 11.12 -33.42 6.09
N LEU A 360 11.98 -33.67 5.11
CA LEU A 360 13.02 -34.71 5.15
C LEU A 360 14.36 -34.05 5.44
N PRO A 361 14.94 -34.27 6.64
CA PRO A 361 16.26 -33.72 6.97
C PRO A 361 17.36 -34.25 6.05
N GLY A 362 18.31 -33.37 5.67
CA GLY A 362 19.44 -33.71 4.82
C GLY A 362 19.09 -33.95 3.34
N ARG A 363 17.89 -33.59 2.93
CA ARG A 363 17.42 -33.75 1.54
C ARG A 363 16.80 -32.46 1.01
N GLU A 364 16.65 -32.39 -0.30
CA GLU A 364 15.82 -31.41 -0.96
C GLU A 364 14.35 -31.74 -0.72
N ASN A 365 13.58 -30.74 -0.33
CA ASN A 365 12.16 -30.82 -0.09
C ASN A 365 11.42 -29.90 -1.06
N THR A 366 10.22 -30.29 -1.43
CA THR A 366 9.34 -29.47 -2.27
C THR A 366 8.22 -28.88 -1.44
N ILE A 367 8.06 -27.58 -1.52
CA ILE A 367 6.89 -26.87 -1.00
C ILE A 367 6.06 -26.40 -2.19
N ALA A 368 4.80 -26.78 -2.22
CA ALA A 368 3.87 -26.48 -3.29
C ALA A 368 2.64 -25.75 -2.75
N VAL A 369 2.20 -24.73 -3.47
CA VAL A 369 1.06 -23.90 -3.07
C VAL A 369 0.11 -23.76 -4.25
N ARG A 370 -1.18 -23.97 -4.02
CA ARG A 370 -2.25 -23.60 -4.95
C ARG A 370 -3.02 -22.43 -4.38
N VAL A 371 -3.02 -21.31 -5.09
CA VAL A 371 -3.86 -20.16 -4.76
C VAL A 371 -5.14 -20.28 -5.55
N LYS A 372 -6.28 -20.18 -4.89
CA LYS A 372 -7.60 -20.34 -5.51
C LYS A 372 -7.85 -19.24 -6.54
N PRO A 373 -8.69 -19.52 -7.56
CA PRO A 373 -9.06 -18.51 -8.52
C PRO A 373 -9.83 -17.38 -7.85
N PHE A 374 -9.58 -16.19 -8.34
CA PHE A 374 -10.39 -15.03 -8.04
C PHE A 374 -11.79 -15.18 -8.62
N ARG A 375 -12.82 -14.73 -7.90
CA ARG A 375 -14.19 -14.65 -8.40
C ARG A 375 -14.54 -13.19 -8.68
N ALA A 376 -14.64 -12.86 -9.96
CA ALA A 376 -14.97 -11.53 -10.42
C ALA A 376 -16.30 -10.98 -9.88
N GLU A 377 -17.24 -11.89 -9.61
CA GLU A 377 -18.58 -11.56 -9.08
C GLU A 377 -18.56 -10.99 -7.65
N GLU A 378 -17.44 -11.11 -6.96
CA GLU A 378 -17.26 -10.64 -5.58
C GLU A 378 -16.71 -9.22 -5.51
N SER A 379 -16.36 -8.60 -6.64
CA SER A 379 -15.88 -7.21 -6.69
C SER A 379 -17.06 -6.24 -6.62
N VAL A 380 -17.09 -5.40 -5.60
CA VAL A 380 -18.16 -4.40 -5.37
C VAL A 380 -17.81 -3.02 -5.90
N PHE A 381 -16.55 -2.74 -6.18
CA PHE A 381 -16.09 -1.43 -6.65
C PHE A 381 -15.69 -1.39 -8.12
N HIS A 382 -16.42 -0.62 -8.86
CA HIS A 382 -16.18 0.22 -10.05
C HIS A 382 -15.24 -0.26 -11.17
N ALA A 383 -14.35 -1.21 -10.96
CA ALA A 383 -13.67 -1.81 -12.09
C ALA A 383 -14.60 -2.84 -12.74
N PRO A 384 -14.58 -3.01 -14.05
CA PRO A 384 -15.15 -4.16 -14.68
C PRO A 384 -14.67 -5.42 -13.94
N SER A 385 -15.60 -6.23 -13.45
CA SER A 385 -15.32 -7.36 -12.55
C SER A 385 -14.32 -8.38 -13.11
N ASP A 386 -14.19 -8.46 -14.42
CA ASP A 386 -13.25 -9.30 -15.16
C ASP A 386 -11.80 -8.79 -15.15
N LYS A 387 -11.56 -7.57 -14.65
CA LYS A 387 -10.23 -6.94 -14.60
C LYS A 387 -9.62 -6.85 -13.21
N ASN A 388 -10.39 -7.17 -12.18
CA ASN A 388 -9.91 -7.27 -10.81
C ASN A 388 -9.24 -8.62 -10.57
N VAL A 389 -8.07 -8.83 -11.11
CA VAL A 389 -7.42 -10.13 -11.13
C VAL A 389 -5.99 -10.04 -10.67
N GLY A 390 -5.60 -11.01 -9.90
CA GLY A 390 -4.25 -11.14 -9.40
C GLY A 390 -4.22 -11.92 -8.10
N TRP A 391 -3.04 -12.35 -7.78
CA TRP A 391 -2.74 -13.08 -6.56
C TRP A 391 -1.64 -12.38 -5.80
N PHE A 392 -1.69 -12.47 -4.51
CA PHE A 392 -0.60 -12.05 -3.67
C PHE A 392 -0.11 -13.18 -2.78
N LEU A 393 1.20 -13.39 -2.83
CA LEU A 393 1.90 -14.13 -1.80
C LEU A 393 2.91 -13.20 -1.15
N GLY A 394 2.72 -13.01 0.15
CA GLY A 394 3.67 -12.29 1.00
C GLY A 394 4.94 -13.11 1.21
N ARG A 395 5.84 -12.57 2.01
CA ARG A 395 7.06 -13.28 2.37
C ARG A 395 6.74 -14.64 2.97
N THR A 396 7.47 -15.63 2.53
CA THR A 396 7.38 -17.00 3.00
C THR A 396 8.73 -17.41 3.55
N GLN A 397 8.74 -17.96 4.76
CA GLN A 397 9.97 -18.35 5.45
C GLN A 397 9.79 -19.72 6.09
N LEU A 398 10.84 -20.51 6.04
CA LEU A 398 10.93 -21.76 6.81
C LEU A 398 11.80 -21.51 8.04
N VAL A 399 11.20 -21.60 9.21
CA VAL A 399 11.87 -21.43 10.51
C VAL A 399 12.18 -22.79 11.09
N LEU A 400 13.45 -23.02 11.39
CA LEU A 400 13.96 -24.29 11.90
C LEU A 400 14.63 -24.06 13.25
N THR A 401 14.25 -24.84 14.26
CA THR A 401 14.91 -24.88 15.55
C THR A 401 15.54 -26.25 15.80
N GLU A 402 16.70 -26.26 16.45
CA GLU A 402 17.44 -27.52 16.73
C GLU A 402 17.07 -28.12 18.09
N THR A 403 16.26 -27.41 18.86
CA THR A 403 15.83 -27.85 20.20
C THR A 403 14.30 -27.82 20.30
N PRO A 404 13.70 -28.55 21.25
CA PRO A 404 12.26 -28.53 21.48
C PRO A 404 11.79 -27.26 22.23
N ASP A 405 12.74 -26.50 22.77
CA ASP A 405 12.45 -25.24 23.44
C ASP A 405 12.61 -24.10 22.43
N ARG A 406 11.59 -23.24 22.33
CA ARG A 406 11.61 -22.14 21.35
C ARG A 406 10.83 -20.92 21.81
N ILE A 407 11.09 -19.81 21.13
CA ILE A 407 10.37 -18.55 21.27
C ILE A 407 9.33 -18.47 20.14
N ASP A 408 8.05 -18.49 20.47
CA ASP A 408 6.98 -18.39 19.45
C ASP A 408 6.69 -16.94 19.05
N GLY A 409 7.01 -15.96 19.89
CA GLY A 409 6.87 -14.56 19.55
C GLY A 409 7.24 -13.61 20.66
N CYS A 410 7.44 -12.34 20.31
CA CYS A 410 7.70 -11.26 21.25
C CYS A 410 6.97 -9.99 20.77
N LEU A 411 6.07 -9.48 21.60
CA LEU A 411 5.38 -8.21 21.40
C LEU A 411 6.00 -7.15 22.30
N VAL A 412 6.33 -6.01 21.71
CA VAL A 412 7.09 -4.94 22.40
C VAL A 412 6.33 -3.61 22.33
N HIS A 413 6.21 -2.93 23.45
CA HIS A 413 5.70 -1.56 23.50
C HIS A 413 6.26 -0.76 24.66
N THR A 414 6.14 0.56 24.55
CA THR A 414 6.57 1.50 25.59
C THR A 414 5.45 1.69 26.63
N LEU A 415 5.74 1.42 27.90
CA LEU A 415 4.82 1.69 29.01
C LEU A 415 4.93 3.11 29.56
N ALA A 416 6.16 3.62 29.63
CA ALA A 416 6.44 4.95 30.13
C ALA A 416 7.66 5.55 29.41
N LEU A 417 7.64 6.86 29.29
CA LEU A 417 8.70 7.61 28.62
C LEU A 417 8.93 8.94 29.30
N SER A 418 10.18 9.23 29.62
CA SER A 418 10.70 10.52 30.05
C SER A 418 11.92 10.90 29.21
N GLU A 419 12.51 12.08 29.43
CA GLU A 419 13.76 12.48 28.79
C GLU A 419 14.95 11.57 29.19
N ASP A 420 14.92 11.06 30.43
CA ASP A 420 16.03 10.29 31.01
C ASP A 420 15.90 8.78 30.80
N GLU A 421 14.66 8.28 30.69
CA GLU A 421 14.41 6.83 30.72
C GLU A 421 13.12 6.45 29.96
N ALA A 422 13.17 5.28 29.31
CA ALA A 422 12.00 4.60 28.76
C ALA A 422 11.82 3.25 29.46
N LEU A 423 10.57 2.89 29.77
CA LEU A 423 10.19 1.55 30.22
C LEU A 423 9.55 0.79 29.06
N GLN A 424 10.23 -0.25 28.60
CA GLN A 424 9.77 -1.13 27.53
C GLN A 424 9.18 -2.40 28.12
N HIS A 425 7.98 -2.75 27.66
CA HIS A 425 7.31 -4.00 28.01
C HIS A 425 7.46 -5.03 26.91
N HIS A 426 7.77 -6.26 27.28
CA HIS A 426 7.90 -7.38 26.36
C HIS A 426 6.97 -8.49 26.81
N ARG A 427 6.08 -8.90 25.94
CA ARG A 427 5.28 -10.12 26.09
C ARG A 427 5.85 -11.19 25.21
N ILE A 428 6.53 -12.17 25.79
CA ILE A 428 7.24 -13.23 25.09
C ILE A 428 6.51 -14.54 25.34
N VAL A 429 6.27 -15.31 24.28
CA VAL A 429 5.66 -16.64 24.39
C VAL A 429 6.73 -17.69 24.12
N LEU A 430 6.94 -18.56 25.12
CA LEU A 430 7.87 -19.67 25.02
C LEU A 430 7.11 -20.98 24.88
N ARG A 431 7.70 -21.93 24.17
CA ARG A 431 7.17 -23.29 23.98
C ARG A 431 8.21 -24.33 24.37
N ASN A 432 7.72 -25.42 24.96
CA ASN A 432 8.47 -26.62 25.24
C ASN A 432 7.67 -27.81 24.70
N ASP A 433 8.13 -28.42 23.63
CA ASP A 433 7.43 -29.53 22.98
C ASP A 433 7.71 -30.89 23.63
N THR A 434 8.52 -30.98 24.71
CA THR A 434 8.74 -32.21 25.46
C THR A 434 7.59 -32.56 26.39
N GLY A 435 7.65 -33.69 27.02
CA GLY A 435 6.67 -34.16 28.01
C GLY A 435 6.97 -33.78 29.46
N PHE A 436 8.00 -32.99 29.74
CA PHE A 436 8.44 -32.60 31.08
C PHE A 436 8.89 -31.14 31.15
N SER A 437 8.81 -30.53 32.33
CA SER A 437 9.26 -29.15 32.55
C SER A 437 10.76 -28.99 32.33
N ARG A 438 11.16 -27.87 31.75
CA ARG A 438 12.56 -27.51 31.51
C ARG A 438 12.85 -26.15 32.13
N LYS A 439 14.07 -25.99 32.62
CA LYS A 439 14.57 -24.74 33.19
C LYS A 439 15.56 -24.10 32.24
N GLY A 440 15.60 -22.78 32.27
CA GLY A 440 16.53 -22.00 31.46
C GLY A 440 16.53 -20.53 31.86
N SER A 441 17.06 -19.68 31.02
CA SER A 441 16.97 -18.24 31.15
C SER A 441 16.60 -17.58 29.84
N LEU A 442 16.02 -16.39 29.94
CA LEU A 442 15.60 -15.57 28.82
C LEU A 442 16.30 -14.21 28.92
N ALA A 443 17.10 -13.86 27.93
CA ALA A 443 17.78 -12.58 27.84
C ALA A 443 17.10 -11.69 26.81
N VAL A 444 16.91 -10.42 27.14
CA VAL A 444 16.38 -9.38 26.23
C VAL A 444 17.39 -8.27 26.14
N ARG A 445 17.80 -7.93 24.91
CA ARG A 445 18.83 -6.92 24.64
C ARG A 445 18.33 -5.90 23.64
N TYR A 446 18.62 -4.60 23.90
CA TYR A 446 18.36 -3.47 23.02
C TYR A 446 19.65 -2.88 22.46
N THR A 447 19.72 -2.79 21.14
CA THR A 447 20.85 -2.16 20.44
C THR A 447 20.32 -1.14 19.45
N PRO A 448 20.75 0.14 19.46
CA PRO A 448 20.40 1.09 18.39
C PRO A 448 20.74 0.48 17.03
N TRP A 449 19.79 0.50 16.10
CA TRP A 449 19.94 -0.20 14.83
C TRP A 449 19.82 0.70 13.62
N PHE A 450 18.90 1.66 13.64
CA PHE A 450 18.65 2.60 12.53
C PHE A 450 18.56 4.03 13.07
N PRO A 451 19.08 5.05 12.37
CA PRO A 451 19.81 5.01 11.08
C PRO A 451 21.23 4.45 11.20
N SER A 452 21.77 4.35 12.39
CA SER A 452 23.12 3.82 12.64
C SER A 452 23.14 2.85 13.82
N GLU A 453 23.94 1.82 13.72
CA GLU A 453 24.16 0.89 14.81
C GLU A 453 24.98 1.52 15.94
N GLY A 454 24.63 1.15 17.18
CA GLY A 454 25.28 1.62 18.38
C GLY A 454 25.71 0.47 19.30
N ALA A 455 26.22 0.82 20.48
CA ALA A 455 26.49 -0.15 21.55
C ALA A 455 25.14 -0.62 22.18
N CYS A 456 25.16 -1.75 22.88
CA CYS A 456 24.03 -2.21 23.67
C CYS A 456 23.56 -1.10 24.63
N ALA A 457 22.29 -0.72 24.52
CA ALA A 457 21.71 0.33 25.35
C ALA A 457 21.18 -0.21 26.68
N ALA A 458 20.63 -1.42 26.67
CA ALA A 458 20.12 -2.09 27.86
C ALA A 458 20.00 -3.60 27.62
N GLU A 459 20.13 -4.37 28.69
CA GLU A 459 19.98 -5.82 28.69
C GLU A 459 19.41 -6.30 30.03
N VAL A 460 18.58 -7.33 29.99
CA VAL A 460 18.08 -8.04 31.17
C VAL A 460 18.07 -9.53 30.91
N GLU A 461 18.41 -10.34 31.90
CA GLU A 461 18.28 -11.79 31.86
C GLU A 461 17.43 -12.27 33.04
N ARG A 462 16.49 -13.19 32.76
CA ARG A 462 15.56 -13.73 33.75
C ARG A 462 15.49 -15.26 33.65
N ALA A 463 15.54 -15.93 34.79
CA ALA A 463 15.30 -17.38 34.86
C ALA A 463 13.84 -17.69 34.48
N VAL A 464 13.66 -18.76 33.71
CA VAL A 464 12.35 -19.24 33.27
C VAL A 464 12.20 -20.74 33.47
N GLU A 465 10.97 -21.18 33.67
CA GLU A 465 10.60 -22.59 33.69
C GLU A 465 9.51 -22.83 32.63
N LEU A 466 9.80 -23.70 31.68
CA LEU A 466 8.92 -23.99 30.53
C LEU A 466 8.10 -25.25 30.87
N ARG A 467 6.83 -25.09 31.07
CA ARG A 467 5.87 -26.19 31.22
C ARG A 467 5.70 -26.92 29.89
N PRO A 468 5.50 -28.26 29.93
CA PRO A 468 5.41 -29.07 28.73
C PRO A 468 4.15 -28.78 27.89
N ARG A 469 4.28 -28.70 26.58
CA ARG A 469 3.22 -28.68 25.56
C ARG A 469 2.16 -27.59 25.71
N VAL A 470 2.51 -26.50 26.39
CA VAL A 470 1.64 -25.31 26.55
C VAL A 470 2.41 -24.06 26.26
N ASP A 471 1.68 -22.97 25.99
CA ASP A 471 2.25 -21.63 25.94
C ASP A 471 2.73 -21.21 27.34
N ASN A 472 3.94 -20.70 27.38
CA ASN A 472 4.53 -20.15 28.59
C ASN A 472 4.77 -18.63 28.36
N PRO A 473 3.74 -17.78 28.63
CA PRO A 473 3.91 -16.35 28.50
C PRO A 473 4.83 -15.83 29.60
N VAL A 474 5.77 -14.96 29.18
CA VAL A 474 6.72 -14.30 30.09
C VAL A 474 6.66 -12.80 29.80
N ASP A 475 6.30 -12.01 30.80
CA ASP A 475 6.30 -10.57 30.71
C ASP A 475 7.60 -10.02 31.33
N ILE A 476 8.33 -9.21 30.57
CA ILE A 476 9.59 -8.58 31.00
C ILE A 476 9.53 -7.08 30.76
N ASP A 477 9.78 -6.31 31.81
CA ASP A 477 9.95 -4.87 31.74
C ASP A 477 11.43 -4.53 31.74
N LEU A 478 11.88 -3.74 30.78
CA LEU A 478 13.26 -3.29 30.65
C LEU A 478 13.35 -1.76 30.62
N ARG A 479 14.20 -1.22 31.48
CA ARG A 479 14.50 0.22 31.51
C ARG A 479 15.63 0.54 30.54
N ILE A 480 15.42 1.52 29.69
CA ILE A 480 16.41 1.99 28.72
C ILE A 480 16.77 3.42 29.08
N PRO A 481 18.00 3.67 29.55
CA PRO A 481 18.47 5.01 29.90
C PRO A 481 18.72 5.84 28.64
N ALA A 482 18.46 7.14 28.71
CA ALA A 482 18.66 8.11 27.62
C ALA A 482 18.17 7.60 26.25
N PRO A 483 16.87 7.27 26.12
CA PRO A 483 16.34 6.56 24.97
C PRO A 483 16.40 7.41 23.69
N LEU A 484 16.77 6.79 22.56
CA LEU A 484 16.61 7.37 21.24
C LEU A 484 15.15 7.17 20.80
N CYS A 485 14.34 8.20 20.92
CA CYS A 485 12.92 8.13 20.65
C CYS A 485 12.62 8.14 19.13
N TRP A 486 11.69 7.28 18.72
CA TRP A 486 11.15 7.29 17.39
C TRP A 486 10.10 8.38 17.21
N SER A 487 10.19 9.12 16.12
CA SER A 487 9.15 10.05 15.66
C SER A 487 9.26 10.23 14.13
N PRO A 488 8.28 10.83 13.46
CA PRO A 488 8.38 11.13 12.02
C PRO A 488 9.60 11.97 11.64
N SER A 489 10.09 12.81 12.51
CA SER A 489 11.31 13.63 12.29
C SER A 489 12.61 12.94 12.72
N THR A 490 12.52 11.96 13.59
CA THR A 490 13.66 11.22 14.14
C THR A 490 13.34 9.73 14.16
N PRO A 491 13.39 9.03 13.01
CA PRO A 491 12.98 7.64 12.89
C PRO A 491 14.05 6.69 13.44
N GLN A 492 14.24 6.73 14.77
CA GLN A 492 15.21 5.90 15.48
C GLN A 492 14.63 4.52 15.79
N LEU A 493 15.34 3.47 15.40
CA LEU A 493 14.94 2.10 15.69
C LEU A 493 16.01 1.36 16.49
N TYR A 494 15.53 0.47 17.35
CA TYR A 494 16.34 -0.50 18.07
C TYR A 494 16.14 -1.88 17.47
N LYS A 495 17.21 -2.66 17.44
CA LYS A 495 17.17 -4.11 17.33
C LYS A 495 16.91 -4.66 18.73
N VAL A 496 15.88 -5.50 18.84
CA VAL A 496 15.53 -6.24 20.05
C VAL A 496 15.87 -7.71 19.82
N GLU A 497 16.81 -8.22 20.60
CA GLU A 497 17.25 -9.60 20.56
C GLU A 497 16.72 -10.29 21.81
N VAL A 498 15.96 -11.36 21.62
CA VAL A 498 15.47 -12.22 22.70
C VAL A 498 16.13 -13.57 22.54
N VAL A 499 16.89 -14.00 23.55
CA VAL A 499 17.67 -15.25 23.50
C VAL A 499 17.21 -16.17 24.61
N LEU A 500 16.74 -17.36 24.24
CA LEU A 500 16.41 -18.43 25.15
C LEU A 500 17.67 -19.31 25.36
N LYS A 501 18.02 -19.51 26.63
CA LYS A 501 19.16 -20.37 27.03
C LYS A 501 18.67 -21.55 27.85
N ASP A 502 19.34 -22.69 27.72
CA ASP A 502 19.11 -23.88 28.57
C ASP A 502 19.64 -23.68 30.01
N ALA A 503 19.50 -24.71 30.84
CA ALA A 503 19.96 -24.71 32.21
C ALA A 503 21.49 -24.56 32.35
N GLU A 504 22.24 -24.90 31.30
CA GLU A 504 23.70 -24.76 31.22
C GLU A 504 24.12 -23.39 30.66
N GLY A 505 23.18 -22.53 30.35
CA GLY A 505 23.44 -21.18 29.82
C GLY A 505 23.75 -21.13 28.31
N ARG A 506 23.55 -22.23 27.57
CA ARG A 506 23.78 -22.28 26.12
C ARG A 506 22.56 -21.72 25.36
N PRO A 507 22.73 -20.85 24.38
CA PRO A 507 21.64 -20.41 23.54
C PRO A 507 20.99 -21.59 22.81
N VAL A 508 19.68 -21.74 22.91
CA VAL A 508 18.91 -22.82 22.28
C VAL A 508 17.94 -22.28 21.20
N ASP A 509 17.53 -21.03 21.33
CA ASP A 509 16.72 -20.35 20.34
C ASP A 509 16.85 -18.82 20.50
N ASP A 510 16.58 -18.07 19.45
CA ASP A 510 16.52 -16.60 19.51
C ASP A 510 15.39 -16.05 18.64
N PHE A 511 14.93 -14.86 18.99
CA PHE A 511 13.97 -14.10 18.22
C PHE A 511 14.49 -12.68 18.10
N VAL A 512 14.47 -12.13 16.87
CA VAL A 512 14.97 -10.78 16.60
C VAL A 512 13.88 -9.99 15.91
N THR A 513 13.69 -8.77 16.40
CA THR A 513 12.76 -7.81 15.80
C THR A 513 13.33 -6.40 15.89
N THR A 514 12.72 -5.46 15.17
CA THR A 514 12.98 -4.03 15.36
C THR A 514 11.81 -3.36 16.05
N THR A 515 12.08 -2.32 16.81
CA THR A 515 11.07 -1.45 17.42
C THR A 515 11.59 -0.03 17.55
N GLY A 516 10.68 0.92 17.73
CA GLY A 516 11.02 2.30 18.09
C GLY A 516 10.38 2.68 19.42
N ILE A 517 11.15 3.35 20.25
CA ILE A 517 10.66 3.83 21.55
C ILE A 517 9.78 5.05 21.31
N ARG A 518 8.50 4.92 21.58
CA ARG A 518 7.53 6.02 21.47
C ARG A 518 6.32 5.78 22.36
N LEU A 519 5.76 6.85 22.90
CA LEU A 519 4.55 6.82 23.71
C LEU A 519 3.44 7.63 23.03
N ILE A 520 2.27 7.01 22.89
CA ILE A 520 1.06 7.61 22.32
C ILE A 520 0.06 7.83 23.45
N GLU A 521 -0.42 9.05 23.57
CA GLU A 521 -1.39 9.43 24.62
C GLU A 521 -2.45 10.36 24.06
N GLN A 522 -3.63 10.34 24.64
CA GLN A 522 -4.64 11.37 24.41
C GLN A 522 -5.04 11.99 25.74
N ARG A 523 -5.09 13.31 25.76
CA ARG A 523 -5.44 14.07 26.96
C ARG A 523 -6.26 15.29 26.56
N ARG A 524 -7.47 15.41 27.11
CA ARG A 524 -8.37 16.55 26.86
C ARG A 524 -8.58 16.85 25.37
N GLY A 525 -8.82 15.82 24.58
CA GLY A 525 -9.04 15.92 23.14
C GLY A 525 -7.79 16.26 22.31
N VAL A 526 -6.60 16.24 22.90
CA VAL A 526 -5.32 16.44 22.20
C VAL A 526 -4.52 15.16 22.15
N LEU A 527 -4.03 14.83 20.98
CA LEU A 527 -3.10 13.73 20.76
C LEU A 527 -1.68 14.17 21.15
N TYR A 528 -0.98 13.31 21.86
CA TYR A 528 0.43 13.47 22.19
C TYR A 528 1.26 12.31 21.71
N VAL A 529 2.42 12.61 21.13
CA VAL A 529 3.44 11.63 20.78
C VAL A 529 4.73 12.03 21.50
N ASN A 530 5.26 11.15 22.31
CA ASN A 530 6.43 11.44 23.16
C ASN A 530 6.25 12.73 24.00
N GLY A 531 5.06 12.91 24.56
CA GLY A 531 4.73 14.09 25.36
C GLY A 531 4.54 15.39 24.59
N ARG A 532 4.66 15.40 23.26
CA ARG A 532 4.44 16.58 22.39
C ARG A 532 3.10 16.50 21.70
N PRO A 533 2.34 17.60 21.61
CA PRO A 533 1.09 17.61 20.88
C PRO A 533 1.32 17.35 19.39
N GLU A 534 0.44 16.55 18.80
CA GLU A 534 0.54 16.15 17.41
C GLU A 534 -0.82 16.23 16.72
N VAL A 535 -0.77 16.44 15.41
CA VAL A 535 -1.90 16.30 14.49
C VAL A 535 -1.48 15.32 13.41
N LEU A 536 -2.25 14.26 13.25
CA LEU A 536 -2.04 13.30 12.18
C LEU A 536 -2.61 13.86 10.88
N GLY A 537 -1.81 13.93 9.84
CA GLY A 537 -2.26 14.47 8.56
C GLY A 537 -1.69 13.72 7.38
N GLY A 538 -2.56 13.24 6.51
CA GLY A 538 -2.12 12.48 5.34
C GLY A 538 -3.27 11.97 4.49
N GLY A 539 -3.02 10.94 3.71
CA GLY A 539 -4.01 10.26 2.89
C GLY A 539 -4.26 8.83 3.34
N GLN A 540 -5.22 8.20 2.71
CA GLN A 540 -5.40 6.78 2.86
C GLN A 540 -4.97 6.04 1.60
N ASN A 541 -4.54 4.82 1.83
CA ASN A 541 -4.18 3.84 0.82
C ASN A 541 -5.42 3.02 0.48
N PHE A 542 -5.63 2.75 -0.80
CA PHE A 542 -6.62 1.79 -1.27
C PHE A 542 -5.97 0.58 -1.96
N GLY A 543 -4.70 0.29 -1.70
CA GLY A 543 -3.96 -0.92 -2.05
C GLY A 543 -3.97 -1.43 -3.49
N TYR A 544 -4.90 -1.01 -4.31
CA TYR A 544 -5.04 -1.44 -5.71
C TYR A 544 -4.92 -0.28 -6.69
N ARG A 545 -4.55 0.89 -6.20
CA ARG A 545 -4.33 2.06 -7.04
C ARG A 545 -2.97 1.95 -7.67
N MET A 546 -2.94 2.08 -8.96
CA MET A 546 -1.80 1.63 -9.73
C MET A 546 -1.22 2.73 -10.58
N PRO A 547 0.11 2.70 -10.74
CA PRO A 547 0.74 3.43 -11.81
C PRO A 547 0.08 3.14 -13.15
N VAL A 548 0.19 4.10 -14.04
CA VAL A 548 -0.42 4.09 -15.37
C VAL A 548 -0.07 2.86 -16.22
N GLU A 549 1.12 2.31 -16.04
CA GLU A 549 1.57 1.11 -16.73
C GLU A 549 0.75 -0.14 -16.39
N TYR A 550 0.01 -0.12 -15.28
CA TYR A 550 -0.89 -1.20 -14.86
C TYR A 550 -2.36 -0.84 -15.02
N ALA A 551 -2.66 0.28 -15.67
CA ALA A 551 -3.99 0.87 -15.72
C ALA A 551 -5.08 -0.06 -16.28
N ALA A 552 -4.71 -0.98 -17.15
CA ALA A 552 -5.64 -1.96 -17.70
C ALA A 552 -5.90 -3.16 -16.77
N VAL A 553 -5.21 -3.22 -15.62
CA VAL A 553 -5.23 -4.37 -14.71
C VAL A 553 -5.36 -3.89 -13.28
N THR A 554 -6.22 -4.47 -12.52
CA THR A 554 -6.23 -4.26 -11.06
C THR A 554 -5.30 -5.29 -10.42
N ILE A 555 -4.21 -4.83 -9.86
CA ILE A 555 -3.26 -5.68 -9.13
C ILE A 555 -3.68 -5.70 -7.67
N ARG A 556 -3.81 -6.88 -7.11
CA ARG A 556 -4.19 -7.07 -5.71
C ARG A 556 -3.02 -6.93 -4.75
N CYS A 557 -1.83 -6.77 -5.30
CA CYS A 557 -0.59 -6.62 -4.57
C CYS A 557 0.28 -5.54 -5.22
N ALA A 558 0.81 -4.67 -4.41
CA ALA A 558 1.77 -3.67 -4.86
C ALA A 558 3.19 -4.26 -4.98
N THR A 559 3.97 -3.75 -5.93
CA THR A 559 5.41 -3.98 -5.96
C THR A 559 6.10 -3.22 -4.83
N ASP A 560 7.35 -3.57 -4.49
CA ASP A 560 8.15 -2.78 -3.54
C ASP A 560 8.23 -1.30 -3.93
N GLY A 561 8.36 -1.04 -5.24
CA GLY A 561 8.40 0.33 -5.78
C GLY A 561 7.09 1.09 -5.54
N MET A 562 5.95 0.44 -5.73
CA MET A 562 4.63 1.05 -5.47
C MET A 562 4.44 1.36 -3.99
N VAL A 563 4.71 0.40 -3.09
CA VAL A 563 4.62 0.61 -1.64
C VAL A 563 5.54 1.74 -1.19
N MET A 564 6.78 1.74 -1.65
CA MET A 564 7.74 2.78 -1.31
C MET A 564 7.30 4.15 -1.82
N ARG A 565 6.83 4.24 -3.06
CA ARG A 565 6.34 5.49 -3.65
C ARG A 565 5.18 6.07 -2.86
N GLU A 566 4.23 5.24 -2.46
CA GLU A 566 3.07 5.67 -1.70
C GLU A 566 3.46 6.18 -0.30
N VAL A 567 4.36 5.49 0.39
CA VAL A 567 4.93 5.96 1.67
C VAL A 567 5.68 7.28 1.48
N MET A 568 6.46 7.43 0.41
CA MET A 568 7.17 8.68 0.09
C MET A 568 6.20 9.82 -0.21
N MET A 569 5.15 9.59 -1.01
CA MET A 569 4.14 10.60 -1.34
C MET A 569 3.38 11.06 -0.09
N SER A 570 2.97 10.12 0.75
CA SER A 570 2.30 10.44 2.00
C SER A 570 3.20 11.26 2.93
N LYS A 571 4.47 10.88 3.03
CA LYS A 571 5.49 11.63 3.80
C LYS A 571 5.72 13.04 3.26
N ALA A 572 5.69 13.22 1.96
CA ALA A 572 5.84 14.54 1.32
C ALA A 572 4.62 15.45 1.53
N MET A 573 3.44 14.87 1.72
CA MET A 573 2.22 15.62 2.02
C MET A 573 2.08 15.95 3.51
N GLY A 574 2.35 14.96 4.37
CA GLY A 574 2.11 15.09 5.81
C GLY A 574 2.93 14.10 6.65
N ASN A 575 2.30 13.57 7.69
CA ASN A 575 2.94 12.62 8.60
C ASN A 575 2.16 11.31 8.79
N LEU A 576 1.09 11.09 8.02
CA LEU A 576 0.18 9.95 8.18
C LEU A 576 -0.08 9.24 6.85
N LEU A 577 -0.17 7.92 6.91
CA LEU A 577 -0.85 7.08 5.91
C LEU A 577 -1.83 6.14 6.63
N ARG A 578 -3.10 6.18 6.25
CA ARG A 578 -4.08 5.22 6.71
C ARG A 578 -4.05 4.00 5.79
N ILE A 579 -3.74 2.84 6.34
CA ILE A 579 -3.74 1.58 5.61
C ILE A 579 -5.18 1.05 5.59
N HIS A 580 -5.79 1.15 4.43
CA HIS A 580 -7.16 0.71 4.23
C HIS A 580 -7.16 -0.77 3.85
N VAL A 581 -7.32 -1.61 4.87
CA VAL A 581 -7.40 -3.06 4.70
C VAL A 581 -8.85 -3.48 4.58
N GLN A 582 -9.15 -4.35 3.63
CA GLN A 582 -10.50 -4.86 3.47
C GLN A 582 -10.61 -6.37 3.65
N SER A 583 -11.83 -6.80 3.98
CA SER A 583 -12.16 -8.22 4.11
C SER A 583 -12.05 -8.94 2.77
N GLN A 584 -12.05 -10.26 2.83
CA GLN A 584 -12.04 -11.15 1.66
C GLN A 584 -13.14 -10.86 0.64
N MET A 585 -14.06 -9.98 0.95
CA MET A 585 -15.23 -9.69 0.15
C MET A 585 -15.08 -8.50 -0.76
N HIS A 586 -14.13 -7.63 -0.44
CA HIS A 586 -13.75 -6.49 -1.25
C HIS A 586 -12.31 -6.65 -1.66
N GLU A 587 -12.09 -7.58 -2.55
CA GLU A 587 -10.77 -7.99 -2.97
C GLU A 587 -10.02 -6.91 -3.76
N SER A 588 -10.66 -5.79 -4.04
CA SER A 588 -10.09 -4.65 -4.75
C SER A 588 -9.41 -3.63 -3.85
N ASP A 589 -9.70 -3.64 -2.54
CA ASP A 589 -9.09 -2.67 -1.63
C ASP A 589 -7.91 -3.31 -0.87
N GLY A 590 -7.08 -2.53 -0.28
CA GLY A 590 -5.80 -2.85 0.31
C GLY A 590 -5.66 -4.23 0.99
N ILE A 591 -4.48 -4.69 1.04
CA ILE A 591 -4.09 -5.90 1.74
C ILE A 591 -3.25 -5.55 2.96
N ASN A 592 -3.24 -6.45 3.93
CA ASN A 592 -2.42 -6.32 5.11
C ASN A 592 -0.95 -6.63 4.77
N ASP A 593 -0.27 -5.65 4.20
CA ASP A 593 1.10 -5.78 3.70
C ASP A 593 2.10 -5.14 4.67
N PRO A 594 2.92 -5.92 5.38
CA PRO A 594 3.84 -5.41 6.39
C PRO A 594 4.91 -4.48 5.84
N ARG A 595 5.18 -4.48 4.52
CA ARG A 595 6.16 -3.58 3.90
C ARG A 595 5.83 -2.11 4.13
N PHE A 596 4.54 -1.75 4.20
CA PHE A 596 4.13 -0.39 4.56
C PHE A 596 4.69 0.04 5.92
N ALA A 597 4.57 -0.83 6.92
CA ALA A 597 5.07 -0.55 8.25
C ALA A 597 6.61 -0.50 8.28
N GLU A 598 7.28 -1.40 7.59
CA GLU A 598 8.75 -1.44 7.52
C GLU A 598 9.34 -0.17 6.88
N TYR A 599 8.73 0.29 5.79
CA TYR A 599 9.19 1.51 5.12
C TYR A 599 8.81 2.76 5.93
N ALA A 600 7.60 2.79 6.50
CA ALA A 600 7.16 3.88 7.35
C ALA A 600 8.01 4.04 8.61
N ASP A 601 8.47 2.96 9.21
CA ASP A 601 9.38 2.99 10.35
C ASP A 601 10.68 3.73 10.04
N GLN A 602 11.25 3.47 8.87
CA GLN A 602 12.54 4.04 8.48
C GLN A 602 12.42 5.43 7.82
N LEU A 603 11.30 5.71 7.15
CA LEU A 603 11.04 7.03 6.60
C LEU A 603 10.46 8.00 7.62
N GLY A 604 9.95 7.51 8.74
CA GLY A 604 9.30 8.31 9.76
C GLY A 604 7.90 8.75 9.32
N LEU A 605 6.96 7.82 9.22
CA LEU A 605 5.57 8.09 8.87
C LEU A 605 4.66 7.37 9.85
N PHE A 606 3.63 8.03 10.35
CA PHE A 606 2.60 7.38 11.14
C PHE A 606 1.68 6.53 10.26
N LEU A 607 1.23 5.41 10.81
CA LEU A 607 0.23 4.55 10.17
C LEU A 607 -0.99 4.37 11.07
N ILE A 608 -2.17 4.44 10.48
CA ILE A 608 -3.40 3.88 11.03
C ILE A 608 -3.63 2.56 10.32
N TRP A 609 -3.78 1.49 11.09
CA TRP A 609 -3.96 0.15 10.55
C TRP A 609 -5.39 -0.32 10.76
N GLN A 610 -6.10 -0.49 9.66
CA GLN A 610 -7.50 -0.86 9.68
C GLN A 610 -7.69 -2.38 9.69
N THR A 611 -8.74 -2.84 10.35
CA THR A 611 -9.25 -4.21 10.16
C THR A 611 -9.97 -4.33 8.82
N ALA A 612 -10.30 -5.56 8.47
CA ALA A 612 -11.17 -5.85 7.33
C ALA A 612 -12.57 -5.27 7.54
N GLY A 613 -12.79 -4.03 7.18
CA GLY A 613 -13.91 -3.23 7.68
C GLY A 613 -15.23 -3.31 6.95
N TRP A 614 -15.30 -3.97 5.80
CA TRP A 614 -16.54 -4.01 5.03
C TRP A 614 -17.18 -5.39 5.15
N ILE A 615 -18.29 -5.48 5.85
CA ILE A 615 -18.86 -6.78 6.21
C ILE A 615 -20.11 -7.01 5.39
N ARG A 616 -20.10 -8.13 4.67
CA ARG A 616 -21.32 -8.74 4.14
C ARG A 616 -22.04 -9.52 5.21
N GLU A 617 -23.31 -9.81 4.94
CA GLU A 617 -24.20 -10.58 5.78
C GLU A 617 -23.58 -11.89 6.29
N GLY A 618 -23.84 -12.21 7.53
CA GLY A 618 -23.67 -13.53 8.09
C GLY A 618 -22.30 -13.82 8.71
N GLU A 619 -21.65 -14.85 8.29
CA GLU A 619 -20.55 -15.51 8.99
C GLU A 619 -19.21 -14.78 8.98
N VAL A 620 -19.03 -13.74 8.13
CA VAL A 620 -17.73 -13.14 7.85
C VAL A 620 -17.13 -12.37 9.03
N TRP A 621 -17.94 -11.66 9.81
CA TRP A 621 -17.45 -10.88 10.93
C TRP A 621 -16.89 -11.72 12.09
N ASN A 622 -17.36 -12.94 12.26
CA ASN A 622 -16.77 -13.89 13.20
C ASN A 622 -15.36 -14.29 12.77
N VAL A 623 -15.12 -14.39 11.47
CA VAL A 623 -13.79 -14.67 10.92
C VAL A 623 -12.84 -13.51 11.16
N ASP A 624 -13.28 -12.28 10.91
CA ASP A 624 -12.47 -11.09 11.12
C ASP A 624 -12.05 -10.93 12.59
N ILE A 625 -12.99 -11.14 13.52
CA ILE A 625 -12.70 -11.10 14.95
C ILE A 625 -11.67 -12.18 15.34
N ALA A 626 -11.80 -13.39 14.78
CA ALA A 626 -10.88 -14.48 15.08
C ALA A 626 -9.50 -14.29 14.48
N ASP A 627 -9.42 -13.71 13.29
CA ASP A 627 -8.20 -13.65 12.49
C ASP A 627 -7.40 -12.34 12.69
N PHE A 628 -8.06 -11.24 13.04
CA PHE A 628 -7.38 -9.96 13.19
C PHE A 628 -6.24 -9.94 14.20
N PRO A 629 -6.27 -10.68 15.31
CA PRO A 629 -5.11 -10.82 16.20
C PRO A 629 -3.83 -11.31 15.53
N ALA A 630 -3.94 -12.16 14.49
CA ALA A 630 -2.77 -12.61 13.74
C ALA A 630 -2.13 -11.47 12.93
N TYR A 631 -2.96 -10.62 12.32
CA TYR A 631 -2.48 -9.41 11.64
C TYR A 631 -1.81 -8.44 12.61
N MET A 632 -2.43 -8.21 13.76
CA MET A 632 -1.86 -7.33 14.77
C MET A 632 -0.48 -7.80 15.22
N ARG A 633 -0.34 -9.11 15.49
CA ARG A 633 0.95 -9.67 15.91
C ARG A 633 2.02 -9.53 14.85
N LEU A 634 1.67 -9.65 13.57
CA LEU A 634 2.62 -9.51 12.46
C LEU A 634 3.27 -8.13 12.44
N VAL A 635 2.48 -7.08 12.69
CA VAL A 635 2.93 -5.69 12.60
C VAL A 635 3.02 -4.98 13.95
N TYR A 636 2.86 -5.69 15.06
CA TYR A 636 2.78 -5.11 16.40
C TYR A 636 4.01 -4.27 16.78
N ASN A 637 5.20 -4.75 16.46
CA ASN A 637 6.45 -4.13 16.92
C ASN A 637 6.84 -2.87 16.14
N HIS A 638 6.10 -2.53 15.08
CA HIS A 638 6.36 -1.36 14.27
C HIS A 638 5.93 -0.06 14.98
N PRO A 639 6.85 0.87 15.25
CA PRO A 639 6.51 2.14 15.92
C PRO A 639 5.68 3.08 15.06
N SER A 640 5.73 2.93 13.75
CA SER A 640 4.92 3.73 12.81
C SER A 640 3.42 3.55 13.05
N ILE A 641 2.96 2.36 13.46
CA ILE A 641 1.54 2.11 13.73
C ILE A 641 1.15 2.77 15.05
N VAL A 642 0.34 3.81 14.98
CA VAL A 642 -0.09 4.59 16.16
C VAL A 642 -1.53 4.33 16.58
N MET A 643 -2.33 3.75 15.69
CA MET A 643 -3.74 3.49 15.92
C MET A 643 -4.20 2.24 15.18
N TRP A 644 -5.07 1.49 15.84
CA TRP A 644 -5.85 0.42 15.22
C TRP A 644 -7.24 0.95 14.90
N GLU A 645 -7.69 0.72 13.70
CA GLU A 645 -9.06 1.04 13.30
C GLU A 645 -9.87 -0.25 13.23
N ALA A 646 -10.90 -0.33 14.06
CA ALA A 646 -11.65 -1.56 14.26
C ALA A 646 -12.64 -1.88 13.13
N SER A 647 -13.09 -0.88 12.41
CA SER A 647 -14.01 -1.09 11.31
C SER A 647 -14.11 0.12 10.37
N ASN A 648 -14.54 -0.15 9.14
CA ASN A 648 -14.94 0.86 8.19
C ASN A 648 -16.29 0.48 7.59
N HIS A 649 -17.26 1.39 7.61
CA HIS A 649 -18.63 1.16 7.10
C HIS A 649 -19.30 -0.16 7.56
N PRO A 650 -19.28 -0.55 8.83
CA PRO A 650 -19.70 -1.89 9.24
C PRO A 650 -21.18 -2.24 8.94
N ASN A 651 -22.01 -1.27 8.60
CA ASN A 651 -23.40 -1.48 8.22
C ASN A 651 -23.77 -1.06 6.79
N ARG A 652 -22.85 -0.55 6.02
CA ARG A 652 -23.12 0.02 4.69
C ARG A 652 -23.84 -0.95 3.74
N PHE A 653 -23.53 -2.22 3.85
CA PHE A 653 -24.08 -3.27 2.99
C PHE A 653 -25.00 -4.24 3.73
N ARG A 654 -25.31 -3.96 4.99
CA ARG A 654 -26.24 -4.78 5.76
C ARG A 654 -27.66 -4.27 5.63
N ARG A 655 -28.57 -5.20 5.43
CA ARG A 655 -30.01 -4.96 5.52
C ARG A 655 -30.54 -5.16 6.95
N HIS A 656 -29.65 -5.37 7.92
CA HIS A 656 -30.00 -5.67 9.31
C HIS A 656 -29.98 -4.40 10.15
N ASP A 657 -30.58 -4.50 11.31
CA ASP A 657 -30.69 -3.38 12.22
C ASP A 657 -29.33 -2.92 12.78
N ALA A 658 -29.31 -1.74 13.37
CA ALA A 658 -28.11 -1.15 13.90
C ALA A 658 -27.47 -1.96 15.04
N SER A 659 -28.23 -2.85 15.71
CA SER A 659 -27.76 -3.64 16.84
C SER A 659 -26.63 -4.60 16.46
N ASP A 660 -26.78 -5.32 15.34
CA ASP A 660 -25.77 -6.26 14.86
C ASP A 660 -24.43 -5.58 14.58
N SER A 661 -24.47 -4.39 14.00
CA SER A 661 -23.26 -3.64 13.71
C SER A 661 -22.60 -3.09 14.97
N GLN A 662 -23.37 -2.71 15.98
CA GLN A 662 -22.85 -2.33 17.30
C GLN A 662 -22.15 -3.50 17.98
N ASP A 663 -22.74 -4.69 17.93
CA ASP A 663 -22.16 -5.88 18.55
C ASP A 663 -20.85 -6.27 17.84
N TYR A 664 -20.78 -6.16 16.51
CA TYR A 664 -19.54 -6.34 15.79
C TYR A 664 -18.47 -5.35 16.24
N VAL A 665 -18.77 -4.05 16.24
CA VAL A 665 -17.80 -3.03 16.63
C VAL A 665 -17.32 -3.25 18.06
N ARG A 666 -18.20 -3.61 18.99
CA ARG A 666 -17.82 -3.95 20.37
C ARG A 666 -16.90 -5.16 20.43
N ALA A 667 -17.23 -6.20 19.68
CA ALA A 667 -16.45 -7.44 19.66
C ALA A 667 -15.05 -7.18 19.10
N ILE A 668 -14.93 -6.49 17.96
CA ILE A 668 -13.62 -6.23 17.34
C ILE A 668 -12.77 -5.25 18.17
N VAL A 669 -13.35 -4.21 18.78
CA VAL A 669 -12.65 -3.33 19.71
C VAL A 669 -12.16 -4.10 20.92
N SER A 670 -12.99 -4.99 21.48
CA SER A 670 -12.58 -5.86 22.59
C SER A 670 -11.42 -6.76 22.19
N THR A 671 -11.49 -7.35 21.02
CA THR A 671 -10.40 -8.21 20.47
C THR A 671 -9.10 -7.44 20.32
N ILE A 672 -9.15 -6.24 19.75
CA ILE A 672 -7.98 -5.38 19.59
C ILE A 672 -7.36 -5.03 20.95
N THR A 673 -8.19 -4.59 21.91
CA THR A 673 -7.69 -4.15 23.21
C THR A 673 -7.15 -5.29 24.08
N GLN A 674 -7.55 -6.53 23.84
CA GLN A 674 -6.95 -7.71 24.48
C GLN A 674 -5.54 -8.00 23.95
N VAL A 675 -5.28 -7.72 22.68
CA VAL A 675 -3.95 -7.90 22.06
C VAL A 675 -3.05 -6.72 22.36
N ASP A 676 -3.57 -5.51 22.19
CA ASP A 676 -2.81 -4.27 22.34
C ASP A 676 -3.53 -3.22 23.19
N SER A 677 -2.94 -2.91 24.31
CA SER A 677 -3.39 -1.85 25.20
C SER A 677 -2.57 -0.57 25.11
N SER A 678 -1.57 -0.51 24.24
CA SER A 678 -0.62 0.60 24.17
C SER A 678 -0.96 1.65 23.10
N ARG A 679 -1.74 1.29 22.09
CA ARG A 679 -2.12 2.18 20.99
C ARG A 679 -3.56 2.66 21.12
N LEU A 680 -3.87 3.72 20.40
CA LEU A 680 -5.24 4.17 20.25
C LEU A 680 -6.05 3.15 19.44
N VAL A 681 -7.34 3.09 19.69
CA VAL A 681 -8.30 2.28 18.96
C VAL A 681 -9.43 3.17 18.47
N SER A 682 -9.61 3.24 17.16
CA SER A 682 -10.80 3.84 16.56
C SER A 682 -11.83 2.74 16.32
N PRO A 683 -13.04 2.85 16.89
CA PRO A 683 -14.07 1.82 16.70
C PRO A 683 -14.63 1.78 15.28
N THR A 684 -14.68 2.92 14.60
CA THR A 684 -15.19 3.02 13.23
C THR A 684 -14.85 4.37 12.63
N SER A 685 -14.70 4.46 11.33
CA SER A 685 -14.36 5.70 10.64
C SER A 685 -15.54 6.40 9.97
N PHE A 686 -16.74 5.83 9.98
CA PHE A 686 -17.83 6.37 9.16
C PHE A 686 -19.14 6.50 9.92
N TRP A 687 -19.28 7.62 10.60
CA TRP A 687 -20.40 7.86 11.52
C TRP A 687 -21.77 7.99 10.88
N GLN A 688 -21.84 8.66 9.76
CA GLN A 688 -23.12 9.01 9.23
C GLN A 688 -23.91 7.84 8.64
N HIS A 689 -23.23 6.79 8.31
CA HIS A 689 -23.87 5.52 7.99
C HIS A 689 -24.07 4.63 9.20
N MET A 690 -23.73 5.16 10.39
CA MET A 690 -23.60 4.36 11.59
C MET A 690 -24.03 5.15 12.80
N HIS A 691 -25.26 5.62 12.75
CA HIS A 691 -25.86 6.35 13.86
C HIS A 691 -25.76 5.62 15.18
N PHE A 692 -25.69 4.31 15.15
CA PHE A 692 -25.53 3.47 16.33
C PHE A 692 -24.19 3.64 17.04
N ALA A 693 -23.15 4.10 16.40
CA ALA A 693 -21.88 4.32 17.08
C ALA A 693 -21.92 5.57 17.96
N THR A 694 -22.72 6.56 17.57
CA THR A 694 -22.94 7.80 18.34
C THR A 694 -24.37 8.01 18.76
N TYR A 695 -25.30 7.38 18.04
CA TYR A 695 -26.72 7.42 18.34
C TYR A 695 -27.19 6.05 18.83
N ASP A 696 -28.30 6.04 19.49
CA ASP A 696 -29.03 4.81 19.84
C ASP A 696 -29.87 4.27 18.68
N GLY A 697 -29.74 4.87 17.49
CA GLY A 697 -30.53 4.53 16.30
C GLY A 697 -31.84 5.31 16.20
N SER A 698 -32.10 6.20 17.15
CA SER A 698 -33.34 7.00 17.14
C SER A 698 -33.33 8.00 16.00
N VAL A 699 -34.45 8.11 15.33
CA VAL A 699 -34.74 9.12 14.31
C VAL A 699 -35.93 9.94 14.74
N ASP A 700 -36.03 11.19 14.24
CA ASP A 700 -37.19 12.00 14.41
C ASP A 700 -38.34 11.59 13.49
N ASP A 701 -39.47 12.28 13.57
CA ASP A 701 -40.67 12.02 12.77
C ASP A 701 -40.44 12.18 11.24
N LYS A 702 -39.31 12.77 10.85
CA LYS A 702 -38.91 12.96 9.44
C LYS A 702 -37.90 11.92 8.99
N GLY A 703 -37.48 11.01 9.87
CA GLY A 703 -36.44 10.03 9.60
C GLY A 703 -35.03 10.60 9.75
N GLU A 704 -34.85 11.80 10.27
CA GLU A 704 -33.53 12.38 10.52
C GLU A 704 -32.98 11.86 11.85
N PRO A 705 -31.68 11.57 11.93
CA PRO A 705 -31.02 11.11 13.13
C PRO A 705 -31.15 12.10 14.28
N LEU A 706 -31.52 11.63 15.44
CA LEU A 706 -31.49 12.42 16.67
C LEU A 706 -30.04 12.70 17.10
N ALA A 707 -29.88 13.60 18.06
CA ALA A 707 -28.56 13.98 18.55
C ALA A 707 -27.73 12.77 19.02
N PRO A 708 -26.41 12.77 18.84
CA PRO A 708 -25.54 11.70 19.28
C PRO A 708 -25.73 11.39 20.76
N ASN A 709 -25.72 10.10 21.10
CA ASN A 709 -25.73 9.66 22.48
C ASN A 709 -24.30 9.66 23.07
N PRO A 710 -23.93 10.62 23.92
CA PRO A 710 -22.56 10.73 24.44
C PRO A 710 -22.14 9.52 25.28
N TRP A 711 -23.13 8.86 25.92
CA TRP A 711 -22.85 7.69 26.74
C TRP A 711 -22.52 6.47 25.87
N LEU A 712 -23.21 6.28 24.77
CA LEU A 712 -22.92 5.21 23.81
C LEU A 712 -21.54 5.41 23.17
N MET A 713 -21.23 6.63 22.74
CA MET A 713 -19.90 6.99 22.27
C MET A 713 -18.81 6.59 23.27
N HIS A 714 -18.99 6.97 24.52
CA HIS A 714 -18.01 6.66 25.56
C HIS A 714 -17.82 5.17 25.77
N ARG A 715 -18.86 4.39 25.69
CA ARG A 715 -18.75 2.93 25.83
C ARG A 715 -18.04 2.25 24.68
N MET A 716 -18.17 2.81 23.49
CA MET A 716 -17.60 2.20 22.29
C MET A 716 -16.16 2.64 22.07
N MET A 717 -15.83 3.89 22.40
CA MET A 717 -14.50 4.45 22.23
C MET A 717 -13.68 4.23 23.49
N THR A 718 -12.95 3.14 23.58
CA THR A 718 -12.17 2.80 24.77
C THR A 718 -10.87 3.59 24.88
N ARG A 719 -10.12 3.67 23.80
CA ARG A 719 -8.80 4.31 23.75
C ARG A 719 -8.59 5.22 22.57
N GLY A 720 -9.39 5.02 21.57
CA GLY A 720 -9.35 5.84 20.40
C GLY A 720 -10.42 6.87 20.44
N SER A 721 -10.41 7.65 19.43
CA SER A 721 -11.56 8.45 19.07
C SER A 721 -11.61 8.47 17.60
N GLN A 722 -12.78 8.67 17.11
CA GLN A 722 -12.97 8.79 15.70
C GLN A 722 -14.01 9.82 15.45
N ASP A 723 -14.01 10.28 14.30
CA ASP A 723 -15.08 11.03 13.75
C ASP A 723 -15.28 10.70 12.30
N SER A 724 -16.47 10.43 11.98
CA SER A 724 -16.91 10.33 10.62
C SER A 724 -17.93 11.39 10.25
N TYR A 725 -18.25 12.29 11.17
CA TYR A 725 -19.12 13.40 10.82
C TYR A 725 -18.48 14.32 9.81
N ALA A 726 -17.20 14.54 9.98
CA ALA A 726 -16.49 15.41 9.11
C ALA A 726 -16.24 14.82 7.73
N GLY A 727 -16.15 13.50 7.62
CA GLY A 727 -16.10 12.81 6.32
C GLY A 727 -17.32 13.04 5.45
N TYR A 728 -18.34 13.73 5.98
CA TYR A 728 -19.60 13.98 5.31
C TYR A 728 -19.80 15.36 4.78
N THR A 729 -18.93 16.21 5.16
CA THR A 729 -19.00 17.54 4.63
C THR A 729 -18.37 17.54 3.27
N HIS A 730 -19.14 17.13 2.30
CA HIS A 730 -18.74 17.27 0.91
C HIS A 730 -18.64 18.72 0.51
N THR A 731 -19.25 19.62 1.27
CA THR A 731 -19.28 21.02 0.96
C THR A 731 -19.01 21.87 2.18
N TRP A 732 -18.42 23.04 1.96
CA TRP A 732 -18.21 24.06 2.97
C TRP A 732 -19.48 24.45 3.76
N THR A 733 -20.63 24.42 3.09
CA THR A 733 -21.91 24.74 3.71
C THR A 733 -22.30 23.75 4.79
N GLU A 734 -21.99 22.51 4.57
CA GLU A 734 -22.35 21.45 5.51
C GLU A 734 -21.56 21.56 6.80
N LEU A 735 -20.32 22.02 6.76
CA LEU A 735 -19.55 22.35 7.95
C LEU A 735 -20.24 23.34 8.88
N ARG A 736 -21.07 24.21 8.36
CA ARG A 736 -21.88 25.15 9.16
C ARG A 736 -23.14 24.52 9.73
N LYS A 737 -23.71 23.54 9.04
CA LYS A 737 -24.98 22.91 9.40
C LYS A 737 -24.81 21.79 10.37
N ILE A 738 -23.69 21.08 10.32
CA ILE A 738 -23.44 19.95 11.18
C ILE A 738 -23.14 20.43 12.59
N PRO A 739 -23.65 19.74 13.61
CA PRO A 739 -23.26 19.97 15.00
C PRO A 739 -21.83 19.47 15.28
N TYR A 740 -20.89 19.81 14.41
CA TYR A 740 -19.49 19.46 14.50
C TYR A 740 -18.84 19.94 15.81
N PRO A 741 -19.03 21.20 16.21
CA PRO A 741 -18.60 21.65 17.54
C PRO A 741 -19.25 20.87 18.68
N PHE A 742 -20.44 20.35 18.47
CA PHE A 742 -21.13 19.52 19.47
C PHE A 742 -20.48 18.14 19.60
N ALA A 743 -20.23 17.45 18.50
CA ALA A 743 -19.53 16.17 18.53
C ALA A 743 -18.13 16.31 19.15
N LYS A 744 -17.40 17.38 18.79
CA LYS A 744 -16.11 17.71 19.39
C LYS A 744 -16.22 17.94 20.90
N SER A 745 -17.20 18.69 21.36
CA SER A 745 -17.40 18.95 22.80
C SER A 745 -17.74 17.67 23.57
N CYS A 746 -18.47 16.74 22.97
CA CYS A 746 -18.74 15.44 23.56
C CYS A 746 -17.47 14.62 23.75
N LEU A 747 -16.57 14.65 22.78
CA LEU A 747 -15.28 13.95 22.86
C LEU A 747 -14.33 14.60 23.86
N ASP A 748 -14.24 15.93 23.87
CA ASP A 748 -13.43 16.69 24.83
C ASP A 748 -13.87 16.43 26.27
N ALA A 749 -15.17 16.38 26.52
CA ALA A 749 -15.72 16.08 27.84
C ALA A 749 -15.30 14.70 28.37
N LYS A 750 -14.78 13.83 27.50
CA LYS A 750 -14.31 12.48 27.81
C LYS A 750 -12.82 12.29 27.61
N ASP A 751 -12.07 13.35 27.42
CA ASP A 751 -10.62 13.35 27.15
C ASP A 751 -10.22 12.61 25.86
N LEU A 752 -11.15 12.39 24.92
CA LEU A 752 -10.90 11.69 23.67
C LEU A 752 -10.53 12.64 22.54
N CYS A 753 -9.62 12.19 21.68
CA CYS A 753 -9.29 12.89 20.45
C CYS A 753 -10.36 12.69 19.39
N TYR A 754 -10.44 13.62 18.46
CA TYR A 754 -11.36 13.62 17.36
C TYR A 754 -10.59 13.54 16.05
N PHE A 755 -10.95 12.59 15.17
CA PHE A 755 -10.28 12.36 13.90
C PHE A 755 -11.28 12.29 12.75
N ASN A 756 -10.84 12.73 11.58
CA ASN A 756 -11.56 12.60 10.33
C ASN A 756 -10.77 11.67 9.39
N PHE A 757 -11.14 10.40 9.35
CA PHE A 757 -10.39 9.38 8.63
C PHE A 757 -10.78 9.20 7.16
N GLU A 758 -11.86 9.83 6.74
CA GLU A 758 -12.24 9.87 5.33
C GLU A 758 -12.63 11.29 4.96
N HIS A 759 -11.65 12.17 5.01
CA HIS A 759 -11.84 13.54 4.60
C HIS A 759 -12.01 13.60 3.07
N GLU A 760 -13.19 13.97 2.65
CA GLU A 760 -13.58 13.97 1.23
C GLU A 760 -14.36 15.23 0.93
N GLU A 761 -13.68 16.34 0.70
CA GLU A 761 -14.42 17.58 0.53
C GLU A 761 -14.86 17.83 -0.91
N SER A 762 -14.08 17.37 -1.87
CA SER A 762 -14.37 17.69 -3.26
C SER A 762 -13.62 16.81 -4.25
N ILE A 763 -14.12 16.80 -5.45
CA ILE A 763 -13.55 16.10 -6.59
C ILE A 763 -12.58 17.01 -7.31
N GLY A 764 -11.35 16.57 -7.54
CA GLY A 764 -10.33 17.25 -8.35
C GLY A 764 -10.02 16.44 -9.59
N GLN A 765 -10.22 17.01 -10.74
CA GLN A 765 -9.98 16.33 -12.01
C GLN A 765 -8.51 15.89 -12.16
N PRO A 766 -8.22 14.76 -12.80
CA PRO A 766 -6.86 14.42 -13.20
C PRO A 766 -6.41 15.31 -14.38
N ASN A 767 -5.16 15.21 -14.78
CA ASN A 767 -4.69 15.82 -15.99
C ASN A 767 -5.23 15.09 -17.23
N TRP A 768 -6.34 15.53 -17.78
CA TRP A 768 -6.97 14.91 -18.94
C TRP A 768 -6.11 14.97 -20.20
N THR A 769 -5.23 15.94 -20.33
CA THR A 769 -4.27 16.02 -21.46
C THR A 769 -3.30 14.84 -21.46
N LEU A 770 -2.93 14.32 -20.28
CA LEU A 770 -2.14 13.11 -20.16
C LEU A 770 -3.03 11.87 -20.32
N ALA A 771 -4.16 11.83 -19.63
CA ALA A 771 -5.06 10.68 -19.58
C ALA A 771 -5.55 10.24 -20.98
N ARG A 772 -5.89 11.18 -21.84
CA ARG A 772 -6.34 10.91 -23.22
C ARG A 772 -5.31 10.24 -24.11
N LYS A 773 -4.03 10.26 -23.76
CA LYS A 773 -2.96 9.60 -24.49
C LYS A 773 -2.83 8.12 -24.16
N GLU A 774 -3.51 7.69 -23.12
CA GLU A 774 -3.38 6.35 -22.59
C GLU A 774 -4.38 5.39 -23.22
N PRO A 775 -3.97 4.16 -23.55
CA PRO A 775 -4.85 3.14 -24.17
C PRO A 775 -6.07 2.78 -23.31
N TRP A 776 -5.96 2.92 -21.98
CA TRP A 776 -7.02 2.59 -21.04
C TRP A 776 -8.13 3.67 -20.99
N PHE A 777 -7.89 4.88 -21.50
CA PHE A 777 -8.86 5.98 -21.42
C PHE A 777 -10.19 5.62 -22.07
N GLU A 778 -10.18 5.04 -23.26
CA GLU A 778 -11.38 4.61 -23.97
C GLU A 778 -12.07 3.41 -23.27
N VAL A 779 -11.29 2.52 -22.66
CA VAL A 779 -11.80 1.31 -22.00
C VAL A 779 -12.75 1.63 -20.84
N PHE A 780 -12.46 2.68 -20.09
CA PHE A 780 -13.25 3.09 -18.93
C PHE A 780 -14.38 4.05 -19.24
N SER A 781 -14.56 4.45 -20.50
CA SER A 781 -15.69 5.29 -20.96
C SER A 781 -15.89 6.61 -20.18
N TYR A 782 -14.81 7.19 -19.68
CA TYR A 782 -14.85 8.39 -18.84
C TYR A 782 -15.55 9.57 -19.51
N GLU A 783 -15.26 9.83 -20.78
CA GLU A 783 -15.90 10.94 -21.53
C GLU A 783 -17.42 10.82 -21.45
N ARG A 784 -17.95 9.66 -21.74
CA ARG A 784 -19.41 9.41 -21.70
C ARG A 784 -19.98 9.63 -20.30
N ASP A 785 -19.28 9.23 -19.25
CA ASP A 785 -19.79 9.34 -17.89
C ASP A 785 -19.74 10.80 -17.41
N TYR A 786 -18.72 11.55 -17.77
CA TYR A 786 -18.62 12.97 -17.49
C TYR A 786 -19.61 13.79 -18.30
N GLU A 787 -19.86 13.43 -19.57
CA GLU A 787 -20.91 14.05 -20.39
C GLU A 787 -22.29 13.82 -19.77
N LYS A 788 -22.60 12.59 -19.34
CA LYS A 788 -23.87 12.28 -18.67
C LYS A 788 -24.04 13.05 -17.34
N ALA A 789 -22.96 13.26 -16.63
CA ALA A 789 -22.96 14.06 -15.41
C ALA A 789 -23.06 15.59 -15.69
N GLY A 790 -23.01 16.01 -16.93
CA GLY A 790 -23.06 17.42 -17.31
C GLY A 790 -21.77 18.20 -17.10
N ILE A 791 -20.65 17.48 -16.85
CA ILE A 791 -19.34 18.05 -16.60
C ILE A 791 -18.30 17.69 -17.66
N GLY A 792 -18.75 17.27 -18.86
CA GLY A 792 -17.91 16.92 -20.00
C GLY A 792 -16.90 17.99 -20.44
N ARG A 793 -17.24 19.28 -20.21
CA ARG A 793 -16.32 20.39 -20.51
C ARG A 793 -14.98 20.33 -19.78
N PHE A 794 -14.91 19.66 -18.64
CA PHE A 794 -13.64 19.46 -17.91
C PHE A 794 -12.70 18.49 -18.59
N LEU A 795 -13.17 17.77 -19.60
CA LEU A 795 -12.35 16.93 -20.46
C LEU A 795 -11.65 17.75 -21.56
N GLU A 796 -12.02 19.00 -21.75
CA GLU A 796 -11.35 19.89 -22.69
C GLU A 796 -10.03 20.45 -22.11
N ALA A 797 -9.19 20.95 -22.99
CA ALA A 797 -7.87 21.44 -22.60
C ALA A 797 -7.99 22.52 -21.52
N ASP A 798 -7.27 22.33 -20.42
CA ASP A 798 -7.13 23.24 -19.28
C ASP A 798 -8.34 23.44 -18.34
N GLU A 799 -9.54 23.06 -18.71
CA GLU A 799 -10.70 23.18 -17.82
C GLU A 799 -10.60 22.29 -16.58
N TRP A 800 -9.91 21.15 -16.65
CA TRP A 800 -9.64 20.28 -15.51
C TRP A 800 -8.87 20.97 -14.37
N LYS A 801 -8.15 22.06 -14.64
CA LYS A 801 -7.44 22.84 -13.62
C LYS A 801 -8.41 23.54 -12.67
N ALA A 802 -9.57 23.96 -13.15
CA ALA A 802 -10.62 24.53 -12.31
C ALA A 802 -11.13 23.52 -11.27
N GLY A 803 -11.30 22.24 -11.66
CA GLY A 803 -11.66 21.17 -10.73
C GLY A 803 -10.61 20.95 -9.66
N GLN A 804 -9.33 20.94 -10.03
CA GLN A 804 -8.23 20.87 -9.04
C GLN A 804 -8.18 22.09 -8.13
N ALA A 805 -8.45 23.29 -8.65
CA ALA A 805 -8.49 24.50 -7.85
C ALA A 805 -9.62 24.46 -6.81
N TYR A 806 -10.80 23.96 -7.20
CA TYR A 806 -11.90 23.76 -6.27
C TYR A 806 -11.55 22.78 -5.15
N GLN A 807 -10.99 21.63 -5.50
CA GLN A 807 -10.55 20.63 -4.52
C GLN A 807 -9.54 21.25 -3.53
N ALA A 808 -8.56 22.00 -4.02
CA ALA A 808 -7.54 22.62 -3.18
C ALA A 808 -8.10 23.71 -2.27
N PHE A 809 -9.01 24.54 -2.80
CA PHE A 809 -9.70 25.56 -2.03
C PHE A 809 -10.54 24.94 -0.90
N SER A 810 -11.39 23.96 -1.23
CA SER A 810 -12.22 23.25 -0.25
C SER A 810 -11.38 22.54 0.80
N ALA A 811 -10.28 21.88 0.40
CA ALA A 811 -9.37 21.21 1.30
C ALA A 811 -8.79 22.16 2.35
N TRP A 812 -8.30 23.33 1.93
CA TRP A 812 -7.74 24.30 2.87
C TRP A 812 -8.79 24.84 3.83
N GLU A 813 -9.92 25.31 3.31
CA GLU A 813 -10.95 25.94 4.14
C GLU A 813 -11.55 24.95 5.15
N SER A 814 -11.81 23.72 4.73
CA SER A 814 -12.34 22.68 5.59
C SER A 814 -11.35 22.24 6.66
N MET A 815 -10.11 21.90 6.29
CA MET A 815 -9.10 21.48 7.26
C MET A 815 -8.73 22.59 8.23
N LYS A 816 -8.61 23.84 7.74
CA LYS A 816 -8.39 24.99 8.61
C LYS A 816 -9.43 25.06 9.74
N MET A 817 -10.70 25.00 9.37
CA MET A 817 -11.79 25.08 10.36
C MET A 817 -11.77 23.89 11.33
N GLN A 818 -11.56 22.69 10.83
CA GLN A 818 -11.49 21.49 11.68
C GLN A 818 -10.29 21.56 12.65
N LEU A 819 -9.13 22.02 12.19
CA LEU A 819 -7.97 22.26 13.05
C LEU A 819 -8.23 23.30 14.13
N LEU A 820 -8.89 24.40 13.78
CA LEU A 820 -9.29 25.45 14.75
C LEU A 820 -10.34 24.95 15.76
N CYS A 821 -11.19 24.02 15.37
CA CYS A 821 -12.14 23.33 16.26
C CYS A 821 -11.51 22.24 17.11
N GLY A 822 -10.25 21.86 16.87
CA GLY A 822 -9.52 20.90 17.72
C GLY A 822 -9.42 19.48 17.18
N VAL A 823 -9.73 19.22 15.92
CA VAL A 823 -9.55 17.90 15.30
C VAL A 823 -8.08 17.49 15.35
N SER A 824 -7.83 16.26 15.75
CA SER A 824 -6.48 15.74 16.00
C SER A 824 -5.88 14.98 14.81
N GLY A 825 -6.65 14.76 13.75
CA GLY A 825 -6.08 14.14 12.55
C GLY A 825 -7.05 14.00 11.40
N PHE A 826 -6.46 13.88 10.23
CA PHE A 826 -7.12 13.76 8.94
C PHE A 826 -6.48 12.68 8.12
N SER A 827 -7.28 11.90 7.42
CA SER A 827 -6.86 11.02 6.35
C SER A 827 -7.67 11.35 5.11
N TRP A 828 -7.03 11.93 4.10
CA TRP A 828 -7.71 12.22 2.85
C TRP A 828 -8.11 10.93 2.12
N CYS A 829 -9.32 10.84 1.67
CA CYS A 829 -9.81 9.69 0.88
C CYS A 829 -9.75 10.01 -0.63
N SER A 830 -8.66 9.72 -1.27
CA SER A 830 -7.47 9.05 -0.82
C SER A 830 -6.20 9.75 -1.30
N LEU A 831 -5.03 9.17 -1.01
CA LEU A 831 -3.75 9.75 -1.45
C LEU A 831 -3.65 9.73 -2.97
N GLU A 832 -3.76 8.57 -3.59
CA GLU A 832 -3.56 8.34 -5.03
C GLU A 832 -4.80 7.73 -5.68
N SER A 833 -5.05 8.07 -6.94
CA SER A 833 -6.08 7.47 -7.76
C SER A 833 -5.52 6.41 -8.69
N GLY A 834 -6.28 5.34 -8.86
CA GLY A 834 -6.09 4.42 -9.97
C GLY A 834 -7.06 4.75 -11.11
N PRO A 835 -6.82 4.25 -12.32
CA PRO A 835 -7.68 4.52 -13.47
C PRO A 835 -9.11 4.01 -13.31
N ASN A 836 -9.32 2.98 -12.52
CA ASN A 836 -10.63 2.43 -12.18
C ASN A 836 -11.46 3.32 -11.23
N MET A 837 -10.87 4.40 -10.72
CA MET A 837 -11.51 5.35 -9.79
C MET A 837 -11.72 6.74 -10.40
N PHE A 838 -11.57 6.90 -11.70
CA PHE A 838 -11.66 8.21 -12.35
C PHE A 838 -13.01 8.90 -12.20
N THR A 839 -14.10 8.14 -12.14
CA THR A 839 -15.42 8.69 -11.83
C THR A 839 -15.52 9.17 -10.38
N TYR A 840 -14.48 8.93 -9.57
CA TYR A 840 -14.42 9.23 -8.16
C TYR A 840 -13.14 10.01 -7.84
N GLU A 841 -12.98 11.16 -8.44
CA GLU A 841 -11.75 11.95 -8.45
C GLU A 841 -11.44 12.67 -7.14
N LYS A 842 -11.69 12.03 -6.02
CA LYS A 842 -11.34 12.53 -4.68
C LYS A 842 -9.83 12.53 -4.39
N PRO A 843 -9.01 11.58 -4.89
CA PRO A 843 -7.59 11.54 -4.60
C PRO A 843 -6.86 12.83 -4.91
N VAL A 844 -5.79 13.08 -4.13
CA VAL A 844 -4.96 14.30 -4.26
C VAL A 844 -3.72 14.10 -5.12
N VAL A 845 -3.46 12.87 -5.52
CA VAL A 845 -2.46 12.49 -6.52
C VAL A 845 -3.18 11.73 -7.63
N ASP A 846 -2.88 12.04 -8.88
CA ASP A 846 -3.51 11.41 -10.03
C ASP A 846 -2.86 10.06 -10.39
N PRO A 847 -3.42 9.29 -11.37
CA PRO A 847 -2.88 8.00 -11.77
C PRO A 847 -1.46 8.03 -12.36
N PHE A 848 -0.97 9.20 -12.70
CA PHE A 848 0.41 9.40 -13.18
C PHE A 848 1.40 9.70 -12.04
N CYS A 849 0.95 9.56 -10.78
CA CYS A 849 1.69 9.97 -9.60
C CYS A 849 2.00 11.48 -9.57
N VAL A 850 1.22 12.28 -10.28
CA VAL A 850 1.35 13.75 -10.33
C VAL A 850 0.48 14.37 -9.23
N PRO A 851 1.03 15.23 -8.37
CA PRO A 851 0.26 15.86 -7.31
C PRO A 851 -0.73 16.87 -7.89
N LYS A 852 -1.98 16.75 -7.49
CA LYS A 852 -3.00 17.76 -7.75
C LYS A 852 -2.79 18.98 -6.85
N LEU A 853 -3.47 20.11 -7.15
CA LEU A 853 -3.35 21.30 -6.30
C LEU A 853 -3.75 21.04 -4.84
N ALA A 854 -4.70 20.14 -4.59
CA ALA A 854 -5.12 19.77 -3.24
C ALA A 854 -4.02 19.06 -2.42
N PHE A 855 -3.08 18.37 -3.06
CA PHE A 855 -1.91 17.81 -2.37
C PHE A 855 -1.11 18.93 -1.67
N HIS A 856 -0.91 20.06 -2.36
CA HIS A 856 -0.18 21.19 -1.81
C HIS A 856 -1.00 21.96 -0.76
N ALA A 857 -2.32 22.03 -0.92
CA ALA A 857 -3.20 22.61 0.08
C ALA A 857 -3.19 21.79 1.38
N ASN A 858 -3.24 20.47 1.29
CA ASN A 858 -3.09 19.57 2.43
C ASN A 858 -1.75 19.76 3.13
N ARG A 859 -0.66 19.78 2.36
CA ARG A 859 0.69 20.05 2.87
C ARG A 859 0.77 21.41 3.58
N MET A 860 0.07 22.42 3.08
CA MET A 860 -0.02 23.74 3.71
C MET A 860 -0.75 23.66 5.06
N ALA A 861 -1.83 22.89 5.17
CA ALA A 861 -2.59 22.70 6.39
C ALA A 861 -1.85 21.88 7.45
N PHE A 862 -1.00 20.92 7.03
CA PHE A 862 -0.25 20.04 7.93
C PHE A 862 1.05 20.64 8.48
N GLN A 863 1.33 21.92 8.20
CA GLN A 863 2.44 22.62 8.87
C GLN A 863 2.18 22.66 10.38
N ARG A 864 3.22 22.50 11.18
CA ARG A 864 3.12 22.52 12.65
C ARG A 864 2.75 23.92 13.19
N MET A 865 3.04 24.98 12.44
CA MET A 865 2.61 26.34 12.71
C MET A 865 2.23 27.02 11.39
N TRP A 866 1.06 27.61 11.36
CA TRP A 866 0.56 28.37 10.21
C TRP A 866 -0.35 29.52 10.67
N ALA A 867 -0.61 30.45 9.77
CA ALA A 867 -1.58 31.51 9.98
C ALA A 867 -2.64 31.47 8.87
N GLY A 868 -3.83 31.96 9.17
CA GLY A 868 -4.98 32.05 8.27
C GLY A 868 -6.03 32.99 8.84
N SER A 869 -7.26 32.90 8.33
CA SER A 869 -8.41 33.60 8.90
C SER A 869 -9.29 32.68 9.74
N ASP A 870 -9.92 33.24 10.78
CA ASP A 870 -11.02 32.62 11.54
C ASP A 870 -12.38 32.91 10.86
N ASP A 871 -12.36 33.14 9.56
CA ASP A 871 -13.51 33.51 8.77
C ASP A 871 -14.09 32.28 8.07
N VAL A 872 -15.40 32.18 8.09
CA VAL A 872 -16.15 31.13 7.40
C VAL A 872 -16.68 31.64 6.05
N ASP A 873 -16.68 32.92 5.83
CA ASP A 873 -17.11 33.51 4.56
C ASP A 873 -15.95 33.49 3.56
N THR A 874 -16.23 33.00 2.39
CA THR A 874 -15.25 32.87 1.31
C THR A 874 -15.34 34.01 0.29
N VAL A 875 -16.43 34.73 0.30
CA VAL A 875 -16.67 35.91 -0.55
C VAL A 875 -16.67 37.18 0.30
N TYR A 876 -15.75 38.08 0.02
CA TYR A 876 -15.59 39.34 0.71
C TYR A 876 -15.90 40.52 -0.24
N GLY A 877 -16.55 41.52 0.33
CA GLY A 877 -16.65 42.84 -0.28
C GLY A 877 -15.44 43.71 0.07
N PRO A 878 -15.15 44.75 -0.73
CA PRO A 878 -14.11 45.70 -0.39
C PRO A 878 -14.39 46.38 0.96
N GLY A 879 -13.56 46.10 1.95
CA GLY A 879 -13.67 46.66 3.30
C GLY A 879 -14.31 45.74 4.32
N ASP A 880 -14.55 44.52 3.99
CA ASP A 880 -14.92 43.49 4.98
C ASP A 880 -13.75 43.22 5.94
N GLU A 881 -14.09 42.75 7.11
CA GLU A 881 -13.18 42.53 8.20
C GLU A 881 -12.43 41.20 8.03
N ILE A 882 -11.13 41.20 8.23
CA ILE A 882 -10.28 40.01 8.26
C ILE A 882 -9.96 39.71 9.73
N ARG A 883 -10.10 38.46 10.12
CA ARG A 883 -9.83 37.94 11.49
C ARG A 883 -8.65 36.97 11.48
N PRO A 884 -7.41 37.48 11.58
CA PRO A 884 -6.26 36.57 11.51
C PRO A 884 -6.14 35.67 12.72
N VAL A 885 -5.72 34.44 12.49
CA VAL A 885 -5.39 33.47 13.53
C VAL A 885 -4.02 32.85 13.26
N ILE A 886 -3.36 32.37 14.31
CA ILE A 886 -2.16 31.56 14.25
C ILE A 886 -2.43 30.25 14.97
N PHE A 887 -2.25 29.16 14.25
CA PHE A 887 -2.27 27.80 14.79
C PHE A 887 -0.84 27.36 15.11
N ASN A 888 -0.65 26.68 16.26
CA ASN A 888 0.68 26.22 16.70
C ASN A 888 0.59 24.86 17.38
N LEU A 889 1.59 23.99 17.10
CA LEU A 889 1.83 22.71 17.78
C LEU A 889 3.20 22.66 18.47
N ASP A 890 4.01 23.69 18.31
CA ASP A 890 5.37 23.74 18.83
C ASP A 890 5.49 24.46 20.18
N GLY A 891 6.72 24.75 20.58
CA GLY A 891 7.01 25.53 21.78
C GLY A 891 6.49 26.98 21.71
N ALA A 892 6.35 27.61 22.87
CA ALA A 892 6.02 29.03 22.93
C ALA A 892 7.07 29.89 22.25
N ARG A 893 6.63 30.87 21.46
CA ARG A 893 7.53 31.79 20.77
C ARG A 893 6.87 33.14 20.48
N ARG A 894 7.69 34.13 20.18
CA ARG A 894 7.25 35.40 19.58
C ARG A 894 7.45 35.36 18.09
N VAL A 895 6.43 35.77 17.36
CA VAL A 895 6.44 35.78 15.88
C VAL A 895 6.00 37.14 15.35
N THR A 896 6.37 37.44 14.13
CA THR A 896 5.77 38.52 13.36
C THR A 896 4.86 37.90 12.30
N LEU A 897 3.60 38.28 12.28
CA LEU A 897 2.66 37.93 11.22
C LEU A 897 2.54 39.08 10.22
N GLU A 898 2.86 38.79 9.00
CA GLU A 898 2.63 39.68 7.86
C GLU A 898 1.42 39.15 7.05
N VAL A 899 0.42 40.01 6.84
CA VAL A 899 -0.79 39.71 6.09
C VAL A 899 -0.84 40.65 4.87
N GLU A 900 -0.81 40.07 3.68
CA GLU A 900 -0.77 40.81 2.43
C GLU A 900 -2.03 40.55 1.62
N LEU A 901 -2.63 41.60 1.10
CA LEU A 901 -3.63 41.56 0.05
C LEU A 901 -2.88 41.56 -1.29
N GLN A 902 -3.03 40.48 -2.05
CA GLN A 902 -2.39 40.33 -3.35
C GLN A 902 -3.42 40.19 -4.48
N ASN A 903 -3.06 40.63 -5.67
CA ASN A 903 -3.84 40.30 -6.87
C ASN A 903 -3.48 38.91 -7.42
N GLU A 904 -4.19 38.46 -8.45
CA GLU A 904 -4.00 37.18 -9.12
C GLU A 904 -2.56 36.96 -9.68
N LYS A 905 -1.83 38.04 -9.92
CA LYS A 905 -0.44 37.98 -10.38
C LYS A 905 0.58 37.96 -9.23
N GLY A 906 0.11 37.87 -7.98
CA GLY A 906 0.96 37.86 -6.79
C GLY A 906 1.55 39.21 -6.40
N ARG A 907 1.06 40.33 -7.00
CA ARG A 907 1.48 41.66 -6.63
C ARG A 907 0.76 42.11 -5.35
N THR A 908 1.53 42.48 -4.34
CA THR A 908 1.00 43.06 -3.10
C THR A 908 0.36 44.41 -3.37
N LEU A 909 -0.91 44.56 -2.99
CA LEU A 909 -1.72 45.76 -3.09
C LEU A 909 -1.71 46.52 -1.76
N GLU A 910 -1.78 45.81 -0.65
CA GLU A 910 -1.75 46.34 0.70
C GLU A 910 -1.17 45.31 1.67
N ARG A 911 -0.63 45.79 2.80
CA ARG A 911 0.01 44.95 3.80
C ARG A 911 -0.34 45.42 5.21
N LYS A 912 -0.60 44.47 6.09
CA LYS A 912 -0.73 44.63 7.55
C LYS A 912 0.30 43.77 8.26
N VAL A 913 0.95 44.34 9.28
CA VAL A 913 1.97 43.61 10.04
C VAL A 913 1.58 43.65 11.54
N PHE A 914 1.59 42.48 12.15
CA PHE A 914 1.47 42.26 13.58
C PHE A 914 2.84 41.82 14.13
N LYS A 915 3.46 42.66 14.93
CA LYS A 915 4.79 42.42 15.50
C LYS A 915 4.66 41.86 16.92
N ASP A 916 5.69 41.12 17.31
CA ASP A 916 5.82 40.59 18.69
C ASP A 916 4.60 39.83 19.20
N VAL A 917 3.98 39.06 18.34
CA VAL A 917 2.83 38.23 18.69
C VAL A 917 3.31 37.05 19.56
N GLU A 918 2.80 36.98 20.77
CA GLU A 918 3.06 35.83 21.65
C GLU A 918 2.18 34.65 21.27
N VAL A 919 2.81 33.54 20.94
CA VAL A 919 2.15 32.28 20.61
C VAL A 919 2.43 31.28 21.73
N ALA A 920 1.40 30.73 22.33
CA ALA A 920 1.52 29.77 23.42
C ALA A 920 2.11 28.44 22.95
N ALA A 921 2.77 27.71 23.86
CA ALA A 921 3.27 26.38 23.62
C ALA A 921 2.15 25.35 23.45
N GLY A 922 2.47 24.27 22.73
CA GLY A 922 1.57 23.16 22.51
C GLY A 922 0.49 23.48 21.49
N ARG A 923 -0.57 22.66 21.45
CA ARG A 923 -1.68 22.93 20.54
C ARG A 923 -2.42 24.19 20.98
N SER A 924 -2.21 25.27 20.24
CA SER A 924 -2.80 26.57 20.57
C SER A 924 -3.30 27.31 19.33
N VAL A 925 -4.30 28.17 19.53
CA VAL A 925 -4.85 29.08 18.53
C VAL A 925 -4.79 30.49 19.07
N THR A 926 -3.96 31.34 18.46
CA THR A 926 -3.83 32.76 18.82
C THR A 926 -4.67 33.58 17.86
N ARG A 927 -5.72 34.24 18.36
CA ARG A 927 -6.58 35.14 17.58
C ARG A 927 -6.07 36.57 17.69
N LEU A 928 -5.89 37.22 16.56
CA LEU A 928 -5.40 38.60 16.48
C LEU A 928 -6.57 39.60 16.32
N ALA A 929 -6.26 40.87 16.59
CA ALA A 929 -7.23 41.92 16.41
C ALA A 929 -7.70 41.99 14.95
N PRO A 930 -9.02 42.00 14.71
CA PRO A 930 -9.57 42.14 13.37
C PRO A 930 -9.13 43.44 12.72
N PHE A 931 -9.03 43.45 11.40
CA PHE A 931 -8.67 44.64 10.66
C PHE A 931 -9.34 44.64 9.28
N ARG A 932 -9.24 45.78 8.56
CA ARG A 932 -9.79 45.98 7.23
C ARG A 932 -8.73 46.54 6.30
N PHE A 933 -8.64 45.99 5.08
CA PHE A 933 -7.84 46.61 4.05
C PHE A 933 -8.53 47.87 3.51
N ARG A 934 -7.73 48.88 3.14
CA ARG A 934 -8.19 50.11 2.55
C ARG A 934 -8.41 50.01 1.06
N ASN A 935 -7.69 49.06 0.41
CA ASN A 935 -7.83 48.84 -1.02
C ASN A 935 -9.27 48.47 -1.39
N ARG A 936 -9.85 49.17 -2.38
CA ARG A 936 -11.22 49.00 -2.86
C ARG A 936 -11.30 48.53 -4.30
N SER A 937 -10.14 48.11 -4.87
CA SER A 937 -10.14 47.62 -6.23
C SER A 937 -10.92 46.31 -6.34
N GLU A 938 -11.67 46.16 -7.38
CA GLU A 938 -12.43 44.97 -7.69
C GLU A 938 -11.56 43.86 -8.32
N GLY A 939 -12.05 42.63 -8.32
CA GLY A 939 -11.42 41.47 -8.93
C GLY A 939 -11.05 40.38 -7.93
N CYS A 940 -10.53 39.28 -8.44
CA CYS A 940 -10.05 38.17 -7.58
C CYS A 940 -8.84 38.60 -6.75
N ARG A 941 -8.88 38.33 -5.47
CA ARG A 941 -7.85 38.69 -4.51
C ARG A 941 -7.47 37.48 -3.67
N PHE A 942 -6.22 37.55 -3.22
CA PHE A 942 -5.64 36.55 -2.33
C PHE A 942 -5.07 37.20 -1.09
N ILE A 943 -5.33 36.61 0.05
CA ILE A 943 -4.72 37.03 1.31
C ILE A 943 -3.61 36.05 1.61
N VAL A 944 -2.40 36.57 1.67
CA VAL A 944 -1.20 35.77 1.99
C VAL A 944 -0.77 36.07 3.40
N TYR A 945 -0.60 35.02 4.18
CA TYR A 945 -0.12 35.07 5.56
C TYR A 945 1.30 34.54 5.61
N THR A 946 2.21 35.29 6.22
CA THR A 946 3.62 34.90 6.38
C THR A 946 4.01 35.07 7.84
N LEU A 947 4.43 33.99 8.47
CA LEU A 947 5.00 33.97 9.82
C LEU A 947 6.53 34.06 9.75
N ARG A 948 7.11 34.96 10.59
CA ARG A 948 8.56 35.13 10.72
C ARG A 948 8.97 35.12 12.19
#